data_9d012ccd9b6e3b024ee79012874099c3
#
_entry.id   9d012ccd9b6e3b024ee79012874099c3
#
_cell.length_a   1.000
_cell.length_b   1.000
_cell.length_c   1.000
_cell.angle_alpha   90.00
_cell.angle_beta   90.00
_cell.angle_gamma   90.00
#
_symmetry.space_group_name_H-M   'P 1'
#
loop_
_entity.id
_entity.type
_entity.pdbx_description
1 polymer ?
#
loop_
_entity_poly.entity_id
_entity_poly.type
_entity_poly.pdbx_seq_one_letter_code
_entity_poly.pdbx_strand_id
1 'polypeptide(L)'
;SIVVAATHYLNGGIRLQNVGRRVTPQAKAHLSVLFAGLAVVRAAGYWLSRFGLTTSSRGVVQGATYTDVNAQLPAINLMILVSLAVALLFLWNVRLKGWRIPVMALLMWVVVAVAAGTIYPAIVQRFSVQPNVSTKELPFIERNLAATKNASGLSDIETVPVSFGAITAKDIAENESPLRDVRQLDPTEMRDRFALDKGLSSFYAIRDLDVDRYPIDGRIQQVMVAARELNTAGIPNRTWVSRHLIYTHGCGIVAASASTVTLDGRPTYVDLGEERPQMYIGDQIGDYAVLGTEQDEQACPGIDQQSYNGNGGVTLSSVVRRAAFALNFGEYNLFGSGLITPESRILWVRNVRERAEKIAPFLRYDADPYPAVVDGRIVWILDAFTTTDRYPYAQRANISQLTPGSGLNSSFNYVRNSVKVVIDAYDADPVFYVVDDQDPIVATWSKVFPDLFTPVAEASDELVSHFRYPEDLFRVQTNMYGRYQFDDSELFFNRDAAWSVAQASSTEPEGGTGFVGSTGTIGAAEAIDVDDANVLRFEPYFTLFHSPTNTSGVGEFSMLRPFVPFSSDDARKELRAFMVVSSEPGSYGKLRVYSVASPLPEGPATVAAEFGSDPTVAQQVTLLDQRGSRVVYGDIQLVPIGKGLLYVRPLYVRPDDPNARQVFVRKFLAFYDNRTVIADSLGAAIRTMFAGYTGDIGDRVDDGIIEEPENEIATDTGGETTESTTTTLPVISGSSDPVELLALAEQLFAEADAALAQTPPNFAEYQQKTQRARALVAQAVALLGQ
;
A
#
# COMPACT_ATOMS: atom_id res chain seq x y z
N SER A 1 -17.88 44.65 -13.10
CA SER A 1 -18.93 45.25 -13.99
C SER A 1 -20.28 45.39 -13.31
N ILE A 2 -20.75 44.44 -12.54
CA ILE A 2 -22.06 44.46 -11.82
C ILE A 2 -22.06 45.61 -10.78
N VAL A 3 -21.01 45.70 -9.95
CA VAL A 3 -20.87 46.76 -8.94
C VAL A 3 -20.93 48.18 -9.58
N VAL A 4 -20.20 48.36 -10.70
CA VAL A 4 -20.18 49.62 -11.42
C VAL A 4 -21.54 49.94 -12.07
N ALA A 5 -22.23 48.93 -12.62
CA ALA A 5 -23.60 49.09 -13.13
C ALA A 5 -24.56 49.48 -12.00
N ALA A 6 -24.45 48.85 -10.83
CA ALA A 6 -25.23 49.22 -9.64
C ALA A 6 -24.92 50.61 -9.14
N THR A 7 -23.65 51.03 -9.10
CA THR A 7 -23.24 52.37 -8.74
C THR A 7 -23.83 53.43 -9.71
N HIS A 8 -23.80 53.15 -11.05
CA HIS A 8 -24.45 54.02 -12.02
C HIS A 8 -25.97 54.04 -11.90
N TYR A 9 -26.61 52.94 -11.50
CA TYR A 9 -28.02 52.87 -11.21
C TYR A 9 -28.38 53.75 -10.00
N LEU A 10 -27.65 53.59 -8.89
CA LEU A 10 -27.84 54.39 -7.66
C LEU A 10 -27.61 55.88 -7.91
N ASN A 11 -26.63 56.24 -8.73
CA ASN A 11 -26.34 57.63 -9.08
C ASN A 11 -27.19 58.20 -10.24
N GLY A 12 -28.27 57.50 -10.66
CA GLY A 12 -29.17 57.95 -11.73
C GLY A 12 -28.59 57.91 -13.13
N GLY A 13 -27.40 57.35 -13.33
CA GLY A 13 -26.75 57.13 -14.61
C GLY A 13 -27.42 56.03 -15.45
N ILE A 14 -28.11 55.08 -14.79
CA ILE A 14 -28.97 54.05 -15.40
C ILE A 14 -30.38 54.20 -14.78
N ARG A 15 -31.43 54.34 -15.58
CA ARG A 15 -32.81 54.54 -15.14
C ARG A 15 -33.73 53.47 -15.78
N LEU A 16 -34.37 52.64 -14.95
CA LEU A 16 -35.22 51.54 -15.39
C LEU A 16 -36.65 51.98 -15.76
N GLN A 17 -37.15 53.07 -15.15
CA GLN A 17 -38.57 53.49 -15.20
C GLN A 17 -38.90 54.70 -16.07
N ASN A 18 -38.00 55.22 -16.91
CA ASN A 18 -38.25 56.44 -17.70
C ASN A 18 -38.39 56.20 -19.22
N VAL A 19 -39.35 56.91 -19.85
CA VAL A 19 -39.63 56.92 -21.29
C VAL A 19 -38.65 57.81 -22.08
N GLY A 20 -37.38 57.83 -21.68
CA GLY A 20 -36.35 58.65 -22.31
C GLY A 20 -35.01 57.90 -22.42
N ARG A 21 -33.90 58.63 -22.47
CA ARG A 21 -32.55 58.04 -22.49
C ARG A 21 -32.31 57.30 -21.17
N ARG A 22 -32.47 55.97 -21.20
CA ARG A 22 -32.37 55.11 -20.02
C ARG A 22 -30.96 55.02 -19.43
N VAL A 23 -29.90 55.39 -20.17
CA VAL A 23 -28.50 55.37 -19.73
C VAL A 23 -27.80 56.62 -20.20
N THR A 24 -27.11 57.29 -19.29
CA THR A 24 -26.35 58.53 -19.60
C THR A 24 -25.15 58.28 -20.51
N PRO A 25 -24.69 59.28 -21.31
CA PRO A 25 -23.52 59.10 -22.16
C PRO A 25 -22.25 58.77 -21.38
N GLN A 26 -22.09 59.29 -20.18
CA GLN A 26 -20.94 58.98 -19.28
C GLN A 26 -20.98 57.51 -18.81
N ALA A 27 -22.16 57.04 -18.38
CA ALA A 27 -22.33 55.62 -17.99
C ALA A 27 -22.04 54.67 -19.17
N LYS A 28 -22.47 55.01 -20.39
CA LYS A 28 -22.15 54.22 -21.61
C LYS A 28 -20.65 54.19 -21.89
N ALA A 29 -19.95 55.34 -21.75
CA ALA A 29 -18.51 55.42 -21.98
C ALA A 29 -17.76 54.56 -20.90
N HIS A 30 -18.14 54.70 -19.65
CA HIS A 30 -17.54 53.91 -18.57
C HIS A 30 -17.75 52.39 -18.74
N LEU A 31 -18.99 51.98 -19.03
CA LEU A 31 -19.30 50.56 -19.32
C LEU A 31 -18.52 50.08 -20.53
N SER A 32 -18.35 50.90 -21.57
CA SER A 32 -17.55 50.52 -22.75
C SER A 32 -16.07 50.26 -22.40
N VAL A 33 -15.46 51.07 -21.53
CA VAL A 33 -14.08 50.81 -21.06
C VAL A 33 -13.99 49.50 -20.29
N LEU A 34 -14.97 49.22 -19.41
CA LEU A 34 -15.00 47.98 -18.65
C LEU A 34 -15.17 46.77 -19.55
N PHE A 35 -16.09 46.84 -20.55
CA PHE A 35 -16.25 45.76 -21.51
C PHE A 35 -15.03 45.55 -22.42
N ALA A 36 -14.31 46.65 -22.77
CA ALA A 36 -13.04 46.54 -23.45
C ALA A 36 -12.01 45.78 -22.60
N GLY A 37 -11.86 46.16 -21.31
CA GLY A 37 -11.02 45.45 -20.38
C GLY A 37 -11.37 43.96 -20.26
N LEU A 38 -12.66 43.65 -20.15
CA LEU A 38 -13.15 42.26 -20.12
C LEU A 38 -12.81 41.49 -21.39
N ALA A 39 -12.94 42.13 -22.57
CA ALA A 39 -12.58 41.51 -23.85
C ALA A 39 -11.06 41.21 -23.96
N VAL A 40 -10.20 42.09 -23.42
CA VAL A 40 -8.75 41.87 -23.36
C VAL A 40 -8.43 40.70 -22.41
N VAL A 41 -9.05 40.67 -21.22
CA VAL A 41 -8.89 39.53 -20.28
C VAL A 41 -9.35 38.22 -20.93
N ARG A 42 -10.45 38.27 -21.69
CA ARG A 42 -10.96 37.10 -22.40
C ARG A 42 -10.02 36.66 -23.54
N ALA A 43 -9.41 37.61 -24.24
CA ALA A 43 -8.36 37.28 -25.25
C ALA A 43 -7.16 36.57 -24.60
N ALA A 44 -6.72 37.06 -23.44
CA ALA A 44 -5.68 36.39 -22.66
C ALA A 44 -6.12 34.98 -22.22
N GLY A 45 -7.38 34.82 -21.79
CA GLY A 45 -7.98 33.51 -21.48
C GLY A 45 -7.95 32.55 -22.66
N TYR A 46 -8.29 33.00 -23.87
CA TYR A 46 -8.17 32.18 -25.09
C TYR A 46 -6.72 31.85 -25.39
N TRP A 47 -5.78 32.76 -25.17
CA TRP A 47 -4.36 32.48 -25.35
C TRP A 47 -3.87 31.37 -24.43
N LEU A 48 -4.30 31.37 -23.17
CA LEU A 48 -3.99 30.29 -22.21
C LEU A 48 -4.70 28.99 -22.54
N SER A 49 -5.94 29.02 -23.04
CA SER A 49 -6.71 27.82 -23.37
C SER A 49 -6.09 26.96 -24.48
N ARG A 50 -5.17 27.51 -25.30
CA ARG A 50 -4.40 26.74 -26.28
C ARG A 50 -3.59 25.62 -25.64
N PHE A 51 -3.01 25.89 -24.48
CA PHE A 51 -2.22 24.91 -23.74
C PHE A 51 -3.09 23.78 -23.17
N GLY A 52 -4.36 24.05 -22.86
CA GLY A 52 -5.31 23.04 -22.44
C GLY A 52 -5.65 21.99 -23.49
N LEU A 53 -5.35 22.26 -24.78
CA LEU A 53 -5.55 21.26 -25.83
C LEU A 53 -4.59 20.07 -25.70
N THR A 54 -3.44 20.25 -25.07
CA THR A 54 -2.48 19.17 -24.85
C THR A 54 -2.96 18.08 -23.87
N THR A 55 -4.04 18.36 -23.14
CA THR A 55 -4.70 17.42 -22.21
C THR A 55 -6.17 17.16 -22.60
N SER A 56 -6.52 17.37 -23.88
CA SER A 56 -7.85 17.14 -24.41
C SER A 56 -8.24 15.66 -24.31
N SER A 57 -9.53 15.39 -24.02
CA SER A 57 -10.13 14.04 -23.97
C SER A 57 -11.03 13.75 -25.16
N ARG A 58 -10.89 14.46 -26.28
CA ARG A 58 -11.77 14.36 -27.45
C ARG A 58 -11.51 13.11 -28.30
N GLY A 59 -10.28 12.61 -28.32
CA GLY A 59 -9.81 11.54 -29.21
C GLY A 59 -9.92 10.14 -28.59
N VAL A 60 -9.26 9.20 -29.23
CA VAL A 60 -9.10 7.81 -28.76
C VAL A 60 -8.23 7.73 -27.51
N VAL A 61 -7.32 8.69 -27.38
CA VAL A 61 -6.40 8.87 -26.25
C VAL A 61 -6.42 10.33 -25.78
N GLN A 62 -5.91 10.61 -24.61
CA GLN A 62 -5.77 11.98 -24.13
C GLN A 62 -4.61 12.70 -24.83
N GLY A 63 -4.77 14.02 -24.97
CA GLY A 63 -3.85 14.88 -25.69
C GLY A 63 -4.52 15.59 -26.84
N ALA A 64 -3.79 16.47 -27.54
CA ALA A 64 -4.33 17.16 -28.69
C ALA A 64 -4.57 16.17 -29.84
N THR A 65 -5.74 16.19 -30.42
CA THR A 65 -6.19 15.35 -31.55
C THR A 65 -6.02 16.04 -32.89
N TYR A 66 -6.29 15.33 -33.98
CA TYR A 66 -6.34 15.94 -35.30
C TYR A 66 -7.32 17.13 -35.31
N THR A 67 -8.50 16.99 -34.74
CA THR A 67 -9.50 18.06 -34.63
C THR A 67 -9.00 19.23 -33.80
N ASP A 68 -8.30 18.96 -32.71
CA ASP A 68 -7.77 20.01 -31.82
C ASP A 68 -6.73 20.87 -32.55
N VAL A 69 -5.82 20.25 -33.30
CA VAL A 69 -4.76 20.97 -34.03
C VAL A 69 -5.27 21.66 -35.29
N ASN A 70 -6.15 21.02 -36.07
CA ASN A 70 -6.57 21.52 -37.38
C ASN A 70 -7.88 22.34 -37.37
N ALA A 71 -8.66 22.28 -36.30
CA ALA A 71 -9.91 23.04 -36.18
C ALA A 71 -9.95 23.89 -34.90
N GLN A 72 -9.74 23.30 -33.72
CA GLN A 72 -9.93 24.01 -32.45
C GLN A 72 -8.84 25.07 -32.20
N LEU A 73 -7.57 24.77 -32.46
CA LEU A 73 -6.46 25.71 -32.31
C LEU A 73 -6.58 26.91 -33.24
N PRO A 74 -6.87 26.76 -34.57
CA PRO A 74 -7.21 27.87 -35.44
C PRO A 74 -8.41 28.68 -34.95
N ALA A 75 -9.47 28.03 -34.46
CA ALA A 75 -10.63 28.71 -33.91
C ALA A 75 -10.27 29.56 -32.68
N ILE A 76 -9.48 29.02 -31.73
CA ILE A 76 -9.02 29.75 -30.56
C ILE A 76 -8.16 30.97 -30.97
N ASN A 77 -7.26 30.82 -31.97
CA ASN A 77 -6.45 31.93 -32.48
C ASN A 77 -7.33 33.01 -33.11
N LEU A 78 -8.37 32.61 -33.86
CA LEU A 78 -9.36 33.54 -34.40
C LEU A 78 -10.11 34.27 -33.27
N MET A 79 -10.50 33.57 -32.19
CA MET A 79 -11.20 34.13 -31.03
C MET A 79 -10.33 35.15 -30.27
N ILE A 80 -9.00 34.97 -30.21
CA ILE A 80 -8.07 35.98 -29.69
C ILE A 80 -8.18 37.27 -30.49
N LEU A 81 -8.08 37.16 -31.83
CA LEU A 81 -8.14 38.31 -32.72
C LEU A 81 -9.50 39.02 -32.65
N VAL A 82 -10.59 38.25 -32.67
CA VAL A 82 -11.97 38.77 -32.54
C VAL A 82 -12.17 39.47 -31.19
N SER A 83 -11.68 38.91 -30.10
CA SER A 83 -11.79 39.52 -28.76
C SER A 83 -11.01 40.83 -28.67
N LEU A 84 -9.83 40.91 -29.26
CA LEU A 84 -9.06 42.17 -29.37
C LEU A 84 -9.75 43.21 -30.23
N ALA A 85 -10.32 42.80 -31.39
CA ALA A 85 -11.12 43.68 -32.24
C ALA A 85 -12.37 44.22 -31.52
N VAL A 86 -13.06 43.36 -30.79
CA VAL A 86 -14.19 43.75 -29.91
C VAL A 86 -13.77 44.75 -28.85
N ALA A 87 -12.59 44.53 -28.23
CA ALA A 87 -12.04 45.48 -27.25
C ALA A 87 -11.80 46.85 -27.89
N LEU A 88 -11.22 46.91 -29.11
CA LEU A 88 -11.01 48.15 -29.85
C LEU A 88 -12.34 48.84 -30.20
N LEU A 89 -13.36 48.08 -30.64
CA LEU A 89 -14.69 48.61 -30.92
C LEU A 89 -15.36 49.20 -29.64
N PHE A 90 -15.19 48.57 -28.51
CA PHE A 90 -15.67 49.12 -27.23
C PHE A 90 -14.91 50.43 -26.85
N LEU A 91 -13.59 50.49 -27.02
CA LEU A 91 -12.80 51.69 -26.79
C LEU A 91 -13.23 52.81 -27.75
N TRP A 92 -13.43 52.53 -29.02
CA TRP A 92 -13.95 53.49 -29.99
C TRP A 92 -15.33 54.03 -29.62
N ASN A 93 -16.20 53.15 -29.06
CA ASN A 93 -17.54 53.51 -28.60
C ASN A 93 -17.51 54.52 -27.44
N VAL A 94 -16.41 54.66 -26.72
CA VAL A 94 -16.22 55.72 -25.68
C VAL A 94 -16.45 57.12 -26.27
N ARG A 95 -16.02 57.30 -27.54
CA ARG A 95 -16.23 58.56 -28.30
C ARG A 95 -17.68 58.67 -28.81
N LEU A 96 -18.22 57.58 -29.36
CA LEU A 96 -19.54 57.56 -29.99
C LEU A 96 -20.71 57.50 -28.98
N LYS A 97 -20.45 56.95 -27.79
CA LYS A 97 -21.40 56.83 -26.70
C LYS A 97 -22.76 56.19 -27.08
N GLY A 98 -22.72 55.30 -28.09
CA GLY A 98 -23.87 54.59 -28.63
C GLY A 98 -24.11 53.24 -28.00
N TRP A 99 -25.22 52.53 -28.36
CA TRP A 99 -25.45 51.13 -28.04
C TRP A 99 -25.32 50.20 -29.22
N ARG A 100 -25.43 50.69 -30.44
CA ARG A 100 -25.45 49.85 -31.67
C ARG A 100 -24.13 49.11 -31.83
N ILE A 101 -22.97 49.78 -31.70
CA ILE A 101 -21.66 49.17 -31.83
C ILE A 101 -21.38 48.12 -30.76
N PRO A 102 -21.57 48.40 -29.43
CA PRO A 102 -21.39 47.38 -28.41
C PRO A 102 -22.25 46.12 -28.64
N VAL A 103 -23.51 46.26 -28.94
CA VAL A 103 -24.43 45.15 -29.17
C VAL A 103 -24.02 44.35 -30.40
N MET A 104 -23.69 44.99 -31.50
CA MET A 104 -23.24 44.31 -32.74
C MET A 104 -21.91 43.60 -32.52
N ALA A 105 -20.96 44.24 -31.82
CA ALA A 105 -19.70 43.62 -31.47
C ALA A 105 -19.85 42.36 -30.60
N LEU A 106 -20.71 42.43 -29.60
CA LEU A 106 -21.03 41.29 -28.73
C LEU A 106 -21.72 40.16 -29.52
N LEU A 107 -22.73 40.49 -30.34
CA LEU A 107 -23.42 39.51 -31.19
C LEU A 107 -22.45 38.83 -32.14
N MET A 108 -21.59 39.60 -32.83
CA MET A 108 -20.56 39.07 -33.75
C MET A 108 -19.62 38.13 -32.96
N TRP A 109 -19.16 38.54 -31.79
CA TRP A 109 -18.29 37.73 -30.98
C TRP A 109 -18.94 36.39 -30.58
N VAL A 110 -20.23 36.39 -30.15
CA VAL A 110 -20.96 35.18 -29.82
C VAL A 110 -21.16 34.28 -31.05
N VAL A 111 -21.55 34.86 -32.19
CA VAL A 111 -21.75 34.09 -33.43
C VAL A 111 -20.44 33.42 -33.88
N VAL A 112 -19.31 34.16 -33.85
CA VAL A 112 -17.99 33.59 -34.19
C VAL A 112 -17.57 32.53 -33.16
N ALA A 113 -17.81 32.76 -31.89
CA ALA A 113 -17.48 31.79 -30.84
C ALA A 113 -18.23 30.45 -31.04
N VAL A 114 -19.49 30.49 -31.34
CA VAL A 114 -20.32 29.28 -31.62
C VAL A 114 -19.92 28.63 -32.96
N ALA A 115 -19.80 29.40 -34.02
CA ALA A 115 -19.49 28.90 -35.36
C ALA A 115 -18.11 28.26 -35.43
N ALA A 116 -17.06 29.02 -35.00
CA ALA A 116 -15.68 28.58 -35.09
C ALA A 116 -15.25 27.69 -33.90
N GLY A 117 -15.77 27.97 -32.68
CA GLY A 117 -15.35 27.26 -31.45
C GLY A 117 -16.09 25.95 -31.18
N THR A 118 -17.30 25.75 -31.76
CA THR A 118 -18.11 24.56 -31.49
C THR A 118 -18.52 23.84 -32.78
N ILE A 119 -19.15 24.54 -33.69
CA ILE A 119 -19.75 23.92 -34.90
C ILE A 119 -18.65 23.39 -35.84
N TYR A 120 -17.67 24.21 -36.17
CA TYR A 120 -16.60 23.83 -37.09
C TYR A 120 -15.77 22.65 -36.62
N PRO A 121 -15.29 22.59 -35.36
CA PRO A 121 -14.61 21.41 -34.83
C PRO A 121 -15.51 20.16 -34.84
N ALA A 122 -16.78 20.27 -34.50
CA ALA A 122 -17.73 19.15 -34.57
C ALA A 122 -17.93 18.59 -35.99
N ILE A 123 -17.99 19.47 -37.00
CA ILE A 123 -18.02 19.06 -38.40
C ILE A 123 -16.74 18.32 -38.80
N VAL A 124 -15.58 18.86 -38.45
CA VAL A 124 -14.28 18.22 -38.78
C VAL A 124 -14.20 16.86 -38.09
N GLN A 125 -14.58 16.75 -36.82
CA GLN A 125 -14.59 15.48 -36.08
C GLN A 125 -15.50 14.45 -36.77
N ARG A 126 -16.76 14.82 -37.06
CA ARG A 126 -17.76 13.87 -37.59
C ARG A 126 -17.52 13.46 -39.02
N PHE A 127 -17.14 14.37 -39.91
CA PHE A 127 -17.05 14.12 -41.36
C PHE A 127 -15.64 13.88 -41.87
N SER A 128 -14.61 14.30 -41.13
CA SER A 128 -13.22 14.15 -41.57
C SER A 128 -12.43 13.14 -40.75
N VAL A 129 -12.61 13.15 -39.43
CA VAL A 129 -11.83 12.27 -38.53
C VAL A 129 -12.52 10.92 -38.33
N GLN A 130 -13.78 10.88 -37.89
CA GLN A 130 -14.47 9.61 -37.63
C GLN A 130 -14.40 8.56 -38.75
N PRO A 131 -14.56 8.91 -40.04
CA PRO A 131 -14.41 7.90 -41.10
C PRO A 131 -12.97 7.43 -41.33
N ASN A 132 -11.97 8.15 -40.80
CA ASN A 132 -10.55 7.91 -41.06
C ASN A 132 -9.72 7.96 -39.74
N VAL A 133 -10.29 7.46 -38.65
CA VAL A 133 -9.65 7.54 -37.31
C VAL A 133 -8.28 6.85 -37.34
N SER A 134 -8.22 5.65 -37.91
CA SER A 134 -7.01 4.82 -38.00
C SER A 134 -5.84 5.46 -38.73
N THR A 135 -6.08 6.51 -39.52
CA THR A 135 -4.98 7.20 -40.25
C THR A 135 -4.71 8.61 -39.73
N LYS A 136 -5.76 9.32 -39.28
CA LYS A 136 -5.63 10.71 -38.84
C LYS A 136 -5.19 10.85 -37.39
N GLU A 137 -5.54 9.91 -36.54
CA GLU A 137 -5.20 9.94 -35.12
C GLU A 137 -3.87 9.23 -34.80
N LEU A 138 -3.31 8.38 -35.69
CA LEU A 138 -2.04 7.67 -35.43
C LEU A 138 -0.89 8.57 -34.95
N PRO A 139 -0.61 9.75 -35.57
CA PRO A 139 0.49 10.61 -35.11
C PRO A 139 0.23 11.22 -33.72
N PHE A 140 -1.02 11.29 -33.28
CA PHE A 140 -1.41 11.80 -31.97
C PHE A 140 -1.37 10.67 -30.93
N ILE A 141 -1.70 9.43 -31.34
CA ILE A 141 -1.52 8.21 -30.54
C ILE A 141 -0.04 7.98 -30.26
N GLU A 142 0.84 8.12 -31.25
CA GLU A 142 2.31 8.01 -31.08
C GLU A 142 2.83 8.99 -30.01
N ARG A 143 2.38 10.26 -30.06
CA ARG A 143 2.73 11.26 -29.04
C ARG A 143 2.20 10.89 -27.66
N ASN A 144 0.96 10.37 -27.60
CA ASN A 144 0.37 9.92 -26.34
C ASN A 144 1.13 8.72 -25.77
N LEU A 145 1.51 7.73 -26.59
CA LEU A 145 2.30 6.58 -26.18
C LEU A 145 3.62 7.02 -25.53
N ALA A 146 4.40 7.83 -26.25
CA ALA A 146 5.68 8.32 -25.75
C ALA A 146 5.52 9.16 -24.47
N ALA A 147 4.55 10.08 -24.46
CA ALA A 147 4.29 10.94 -23.30
C ALA A 147 3.80 10.15 -22.09
N THR A 148 2.90 9.17 -22.28
CA THR A 148 2.36 8.36 -21.19
C THR A 148 3.42 7.45 -20.59
N LYS A 149 4.22 6.77 -21.43
CA LYS A 149 5.33 5.95 -20.93
C LYS A 149 6.31 6.80 -20.13
N ASN A 150 6.71 7.96 -20.65
CA ASN A 150 7.59 8.86 -19.91
C ASN A 150 6.95 9.32 -18.60
N ALA A 151 5.71 9.79 -18.63
CA ALA A 151 5.00 10.34 -17.46
C ALA A 151 4.79 9.34 -16.34
N SER A 152 4.66 8.05 -16.67
CA SER A 152 4.40 6.96 -15.70
C SER A 152 5.66 6.15 -15.34
N GLY A 153 6.85 6.54 -15.83
CA GLY A 153 8.09 5.79 -15.60
C GLY A 153 8.16 4.45 -16.33
N LEU A 154 7.54 4.35 -17.51
CA LEU A 154 7.46 3.11 -18.31
C LEU A 154 8.33 3.15 -19.57
N SER A 155 9.22 4.16 -19.74
CA SER A 155 10.02 4.33 -20.95
C SER A 155 11.16 3.31 -21.05
N ASP A 156 11.76 2.94 -19.91
CA ASP A 156 13.00 2.17 -19.85
C ASP A 156 12.77 0.73 -19.36
N ILE A 157 11.63 0.13 -19.75
CA ILE A 157 11.30 -1.25 -19.38
C ILE A 157 12.12 -2.23 -20.21
N GLU A 158 12.86 -3.09 -19.51
CA GLU A 158 13.58 -4.20 -20.12
C GLU A 158 12.62 -5.36 -20.38
N THR A 159 12.43 -5.77 -21.64
CA THR A 159 11.63 -6.94 -21.98
C THR A 159 12.53 -8.14 -22.20
N VAL A 160 12.32 -9.19 -21.37
CA VAL A 160 13.09 -10.43 -21.40
C VAL A 160 12.19 -11.57 -21.91
N PRO A 161 12.46 -12.13 -23.09
CA PRO A 161 11.70 -13.28 -23.57
C PRO A 161 12.05 -14.53 -22.75
N VAL A 162 11.03 -15.24 -22.27
CA VAL A 162 11.18 -16.49 -21.51
C VAL A 162 10.32 -17.59 -22.10
N SER A 163 10.78 -18.81 -22.02
CA SER A 163 9.99 -20.01 -22.37
C SER A 163 10.08 -21.00 -21.24
N PHE A 164 8.93 -21.44 -20.77
CA PHE A 164 8.86 -22.46 -19.75
C PHE A 164 8.72 -23.85 -20.37
N GLY A 165 9.35 -24.85 -19.75
CA GLY A 165 9.36 -26.21 -20.20
C GLY A 165 9.45 -27.21 -19.04
N ALA A 166 9.57 -28.47 -19.33
CA ALA A 166 9.66 -29.51 -18.31
C ALA A 166 10.95 -29.37 -17.48
N ILE A 167 10.83 -29.54 -16.18
CA ILE A 167 11.92 -29.64 -15.21
C ILE A 167 11.91 -30.99 -14.52
N THR A 168 13.07 -31.40 -14.06
CA THR A 168 13.31 -32.71 -13.42
C THR A 168 13.72 -32.53 -11.96
N ALA A 169 13.73 -33.60 -11.19
CA ALA A 169 14.27 -33.61 -9.83
C ALA A 169 15.72 -33.11 -9.75
N LYS A 170 16.51 -33.29 -10.80
CA LYS A 170 17.89 -32.79 -10.89
C LYS A 170 17.89 -31.26 -11.06
N ASP A 171 17.02 -30.72 -11.91
CA ASP A 171 16.91 -29.26 -12.10
C ASP A 171 16.51 -28.56 -10.79
N ILE A 172 15.62 -29.19 -10.00
CA ILE A 172 15.25 -28.71 -8.66
C ILE A 172 16.47 -28.74 -7.72
N ALA A 173 17.21 -29.81 -7.66
CA ALA A 173 18.37 -29.92 -6.78
C ALA A 173 19.51 -28.96 -7.15
N GLU A 174 19.65 -28.60 -8.41
CA GLU A 174 20.62 -27.60 -8.89
C GLU A 174 20.14 -26.15 -8.66
N ASN A 175 18.85 -25.93 -8.38
CA ASN A 175 18.23 -24.62 -8.22
C ASN A 175 17.32 -24.56 -6.98
N GLU A 176 17.83 -24.88 -5.80
CA GLU A 176 17.03 -24.87 -4.56
C GLU A 176 16.78 -23.47 -4.00
N SER A 177 17.64 -22.48 -4.32
CA SER A 177 17.51 -21.13 -3.76
C SER A 177 16.14 -20.50 -3.97
N PRO A 178 15.52 -20.53 -5.17
CA PRO A 178 14.17 -20.00 -5.35
C PRO A 178 13.12 -20.65 -4.43
N LEU A 179 13.28 -21.93 -4.10
CA LEU A 179 12.36 -22.63 -3.19
C LEU A 179 12.53 -22.25 -1.73
N ARG A 180 13.79 -22.00 -1.31
CA ARG A 180 14.10 -21.55 0.06
C ARG A 180 13.58 -20.16 0.34
N ASP A 181 13.47 -19.33 -0.71
CA ASP A 181 13.05 -17.92 -0.60
C ASP A 181 11.54 -17.76 -0.83
N VAL A 182 10.79 -18.84 -1.05
CA VAL A 182 9.32 -18.79 -1.14
C VAL A 182 8.73 -18.31 0.19
N ARG A 183 7.92 -17.24 0.12
CA ARG A 183 7.23 -16.70 1.29
C ARG A 183 6.15 -17.66 1.77
N GLN A 184 6.25 -18.12 3.01
CA GLN A 184 5.30 -19.01 3.67
C GLN A 184 4.28 -18.24 4.52
N LEU A 185 4.67 -17.07 5.01
CA LEU A 185 3.83 -16.20 5.82
C LEU A 185 3.17 -15.13 4.94
N ASP A 186 1.88 -14.94 5.10
CA ASP A 186 1.12 -13.86 4.46
C ASP A 186 0.92 -12.73 5.48
N PRO A 187 1.25 -11.46 5.14
CA PRO A 187 1.13 -10.34 6.09
C PRO A 187 -0.29 -10.19 6.63
N THR A 188 -1.30 -10.29 5.77
CA THR A 188 -2.70 -10.10 6.14
C THR A 188 -3.18 -11.19 7.10
N GLU A 189 -2.85 -12.45 6.80
CA GLU A 189 -3.34 -13.59 7.57
C GLU A 189 -2.58 -13.76 8.89
N MET A 190 -1.29 -13.40 8.94
CA MET A 190 -0.45 -13.64 10.12
C MET A 190 -0.46 -12.51 11.16
N ARG A 191 -1.04 -11.34 10.84
CA ARG A 191 -1.09 -10.19 11.74
C ARG A 191 -1.66 -10.52 13.12
N ASP A 192 -2.79 -11.22 13.16
CA ASP A 192 -3.45 -11.57 14.43
C ASP A 192 -2.61 -12.57 15.24
N ARG A 193 -1.85 -13.42 14.56
CA ARG A 193 -0.90 -14.35 15.20
C ARG A 193 0.26 -13.61 15.85
N PHE A 194 0.88 -12.66 15.16
CA PHE A 194 1.94 -11.81 15.71
C PHE A 194 1.43 -11.02 16.93
N ALA A 195 0.22 -10.48 16.85
CA ALA A 195 -0.40 -9.77 17.97
C ALA A 195 -0.67 -10.69 19.17
N LEU A 196 -0.99 -11.96 18.94
CA LEU A 196 -1.19 -12.95 19.99
C LEU A 196 0.13 -13.34 20.66
N ASP A 197 1.16 -13.63 19.85
CA ASP A 197 2.43 -14.18 20.36
C ASP A 197 3.32 -13.10 20.98
N LYS A 198 3.29 -11.87 20.45
CA LYS A 198 4.25 -10.81 20.78
C LYS A 198 3.59 -9.46 21.13
N GLY A 199 2.29 -9.42 21.39
CA GLY A 199 1.56 -8.19 21.69
C GLY A 199 1.88 -7.56 23.05
N LEU A 200 2.50 -8.30 23.97
CA LEU A 200 2.96 -7.91 25.32
C LEU A 200 1.83 -7.49 26.27
N SER A 201 1.14 -6.37 25.99
CA SER A 201 0.12 -5.78 26.87
C SER A 201 -0.99 -5.11 26.07
N SER A 202 -2.14 -4.83 26.69
CA SER A 202 -3.29 -4.21 26.05
C SER A 202 -3.04 -2.82 25.48
N PHE A 203 -2.04 -2.12 26.02
CA PHE A 203 -1.63 -0.79 25.57
C PHE A 203 -0.57 -0.81 24.45
N TYR A 204 -0.20 -1.99 23.96
CA TYR A 204 0.54 -2.16 22.71
C TYR A 204 -0.32 -2.85 21.66
N ALA A 205 -0.12 -2.51 20.40
CA ALA A 205 -0.80 -3.16 19.29
C ALA A 205 0.16 -3.37 18.12
N ILE A 206 0.06 -4.54 17.50
CA ILE A 206 0.61 -4.83 16.18
C ILE A 206 -0.56 -4.65 15.21
N ARG A 207 -0.47 -3.69 14.30
CA ARG A 207 -1.55 -3.31 13.40
C ARG A 207 -1.31 -3.67 11.97
N ASP A 208 -0.05 -3.72 11.59
CA ASP A 208 0.39 -4.05 10.26
C ASP A 208 1.60 -4.99 10.28
N LEU A 209 1.78 -5.72 9.20
CA LEU A 209 2.93 -6.58 8.94
C LEU A 209 3.52 -6.25 7.59
N ASP A 210 4.75 -5.84 7.59
CA ASP A 210 5.53 -5.50 6.42
C ASP A 210 6.45 -6.64 6.01
N VAL A 211 6.76 -6.73 4.72
CA VAL A 211 7.80 -7.63 4.20
C VAL A 211 9.04 -6.81 3.88
N ASP A 212 10.16 -7.17 4.49
CA ASP A 212 11.45 -6.56 4.22
C ASP A 212 12.54 -7.62 4.10
N ARG A 213 13.80 -7.24 3.95
CA ARG A 213 14.96 -8.13 3.86
C ARG A 213 16.03 -7.73 4.85
N TYR A 214 16.62 -8.73 5.48
CA TYR A 214 17.72 -8.57 6.43
C TYR A 214 18.80 -9.61 6.21
N PRO A 215 20.07 -9.28 6.50
CA PRO A 215 21.15 -10.25 6.51
C PRO A 215 21.05 -11.13 7.77
N ILE A 216 20.56 -12.35 7.64
CA ILE A 216 20.44 -13.34 8.71
C ILE A 216 21.29 -14.55 8.33
N ASP A 217 22.14 -15.01 9.24
CA ASP A 217 23.03 -16.16 9.03
C ASP A 217 23.91 -16.07 7.76
N GLY A 218 24.34 -14.84 7.44
CA GLY A 218 25.24 -14.56 6.32
C GLY A 218 24.57 -14.56 4.94
N ARG A 219 23.22 -14.60 4.86
CA ARG A 219 22.46 -14.44 3.63
C ARG A 219 21.31 -13.44 3.80
N ILE A 220 20.94 -12.80 2.71
CA ILE A 220 19.72 -11.96 2.70
C ILE A 220 18.50 -12.88 2.76
N GLN A 221 17.61 -12.62 3.71
CA GLN A 221 16.34 -13.34 3.88
C GLN A 221 15.18 -12.38 3.92
N GLN A 222 14.03 -12.81 3.44
CA GLN A 222 12.78 -12.10 3.64
C GLN A 222 12.32 -12.24 5.10
N VAL A 223 11.92 -11.13 5.68
CA VAL A 223 11.47 -11.02 7.06
C VAL A 223 10.13 -10.31 7.11
N MET A 224 9.21 -10.87 7.87
CA MET A 224 8.00 -10.14 8.28
C MET A 224 8.37 -9.22 9.43
N VAL A 225 8.06 -7.95 9.31
CA VAL A 225 8.40 -6.90 10.28
C VAL A 225 7.13 -6.21 10.76
N ALA A 226 7.02 -5.98 12.07
CA ALA A 226 5.90 -5.28 12.67
C ALA A 226 6.34 -4.38 13.82
N ALA A 227 5.78 -3.19 13.90
CA ALA A 227 5.98 -2.30 15.04
C ALA A 227 4.97 -2.61 16.15
N ARG A 228 5.42 -2.69 17.40
CA ARG A 228 4.53 -2.69 18.57
C ARG A 228 4.23 -1.26 18.97
N GLU A 229 3.22 -0.69 18.35
CA GLU A 229 2.84 0.70 18.58
C GLU A 229 2.02 0.87 19.85
N LEU A 230 2.00 2.12 20.37
CA LEU A 230 1.18 2.49 21.50
C LEU A 230 -0.32 2.45 21.11
N ASN A 231 -1.08 1.64 21.84
CA ASN A 231 -2.53 1.59 21.76
C ASN A 231 -3.17 2.39 22.90
N THR A 232 -3.45 3.66 22.66
CA THR A 232 -4.05 4.54 23.68
C THR A 232 -5.42 4.05 24.18
N ALA A 233 -6.12 3.23 23.39
CA ALA A 233 -7.39 2.63 23.78
C ALA A 233 -7.23 1.54 24.86
N GLY A 234 -6.10 0.86 24.91
CA GLY A 234 -5.77 -0.18 25.87
C GLY A 234 -5.10 0.30 27.16
N ILE A 235 -4.84 1.61 27.32
CA ILE A 235 -4.21 2.16 28.53
C ILE A 235 -5.13 1.98 29.74
N PRO A 236 -4.63 1.35 30.83
CA PRO A 236 -5.35 1.29 32.09
C PRO A 236 -5.55 2.69 32.67
N ASN A 237 -6.68 2.93 33.35
CA ASN A 237 -6.93 4.20 34.06
C ASN A 237 -6.59 5.44 33.22
N ARG A 238 -7.27 5.70 32.14
CA ARG A 238 -7.03 6.76 31.15
C ARG A 238 -7.06 8.19 31.74
N THR A 239 -6.25 8.45 32.77
CA THR A 239 -6.03 9.78 33.32
C THR A 239 -5.14 10.58 32.35
N TRP A 240 -5.08 11.88 32.50
CA TRP A 240 -4.17 12.71 31.73
C TRP A 240 -2.70 12.29 31.92
N VAL A 241 -2.29 12.02 33.18
CA VAL A 241 -0.93 11.55 33.51
C VAL A 241 -0.64 10.23 32.79
N SER A 242 -1.54 9.25 32.90
CA SER A 242 -1.35 7.96 32.23
C SER A 242 -1.18 8.09 30.73
N ARG A 243 -2.05 8.88 30.06
CA ARG A 243 -2.06 9.03 28.60
C ARG A 243 -0.87 9.81 28.04
N HIS A 244 -0.37 10.82 28.79
CA HIS A 244 0.57 11.76 28.23
C HIS A 244 1.95 11.77 28.89
N LEU A 245 2.13 11.15 30.08
CA LEU A 245 3.38 11.13 30.82
C LEU A 245 3.91 9.70 31.04
N ILE A 246 3.00 8.69 31.23
CA ILE A 246 3.42 7.31 31.55
C ILE A 246 3.45 6.46 30.27
N TYR A 247 2.34 6.30 29.58
CA TYR A 247 2.26 5.49 28.37
C TYR A 247 2.52 6.38 27.14
N THR A 248 3.80 6.66 26.91
CA THR A 248 4.23 7.66 25.94
C THR A 248 4.72 7.07 24.63
N HIS A 249 5.13 5.81 24.59
CA HIS A 249 5.81 5.21 23.43
C HIS A 249 5.34 3.77 23.16
N GLY A 250 5.56 3.30 21.95
CA GLY A 250 5.53 1.90 21.57
C GLY A 250 6.82 1.18 21.98
N CYS A 251 6.91 -0.13 21.73
CA CYS A 251 8.00 -0.94 22.30
C CYS A 251 8.56 -1.98 21.31
N GLY A 252 9.49 -1.55 20.48
CA GLY A 252 10.31 -2.42 19.63
C GLY A 252 9.62 -2.99 18.41
N ILE A 253 10.42 -3.66 17.62
CA ILE A 253 10.01 -4.37 16.41
C ILE A 253 9.79 -5.85 16.74
N VAL A 254 8.84 -6.46 16.09
CA VAL A 254 8.68 -7.91 16.02
C VAL A 254 9.03 -8.36 14.63
N ALA A 255 9.95 -9.29 14.51
CA ALA A 255 10.35 -9.82 13.22
C ALA A 255 10.30 -11.35 13.21
N ALA A 256 9.95 -11.94 12.07
CA ALA A 256 10.00 -13.37 11.85
C ALA A 256 10.42 -13.68 10.42
N SER A 257 11.11 -14.81 10.22
CA SER A 257 11.40 -15.29 8.85
C SER A 257 10.12 -15.41 8.04
N ALA A 258 10.10 -14.87 6.83
CA ALA A 258 8.94 -15.00 5.94
C ALA A 258 8.90 -16.36 5.21
N SER A 259 10.03 -17.05 5.12
CA SER A 259 10.19 -18.30 4.35
C SER A 259 10.35 -19.55 5.21
N THR A 260 10.38 -19.44 6.54
CA THR A 260 10.47 -20.57 7.45
C THR A 260 9.41 -20.50 8.54
N VAL A 261 8.87 -21.66 8.91
CA VAL A 261 7.92 -21.78 10.02
C VAL A 261 8.31 -22.95 10.91
N THR A 262 7.81 -22.98 12.12
CA THR A 262 8.00 -24.10 13.04
C THR A 262 7.28 -25.37 12.56
N LEU A 263 7.58 -26.51 13.15
CA LEU A 263 6.92 -27.79 12.80
C LEU A 263 5.40 -27.74 12.98
N ASP A 264 4.89 -26.95 13.92
CA ASP A 264 3.45 -26.78 14.16
C ASP A 264 2.83 -25.63 13.33
N GLY A 265 3.63 -24.91 12.52
CA GLY A 265 3.18 -23.89 11.56
C GLY A 265 3.07 -22.50 12.15
N ARG A 266 3.87 -22.17 13.18
CA ARG A 266 4.00 -20.82 13.74
C ARG A 266 5.12 -20.03 13.06
N PRO A 267 5.12 -18.68 13.19
CA PRO A 267 6.26 -17.88 12.76
C PRO A 267 7.55 -18.21 13.52
N THR A 268 8.66 -18.27 12.82
CA THR A 268 9.99 -18.36 13.42
C THR A 268 10.52 -16.95 13.65
N TYR A 269 10.44 -16.48 14.90
CA TYR A 269 10.85 -15.11 15.27
C TYR A 269 12.36 -14.94 15.22
N VAL A 270 12.81 -13.75 14.80
CA VAL A 270 14.21 -13.35 14.69
C VAL A 270 14.43 -12.01 15.40
N ASP A 271 15.64 -11.82 15.95
CA ASP A 271 16.06 -10.56 16.55
C ASP A 271 16.79 -9.73 15.49
N LEU A 272 16.37 -8.48 15.31
CA LEU A 272 16.99 -7.54 14.37
C LEU A 272 18.03 -6.62 15.03
N GLY A 273 18.27 -6.77 16.34
CA GLY A 273 19.33 -6.07 17.07
C GLY A 273 19.02 -4.60 17.35
N GLU A 274 17.76 -4.25 17.62
CA GLU A 274 17.42 -2.89 18.01
C GLU A 274 18.03 -2.54 19.39
N GLU A 275 18.76 -1.44 19.45
CA GLU A 275 19.36 -0.94 20.69
C GLU A 275 18.40 -0.03 21.49
N ARG A 276 17.44 0.62 20.79
CA ARG A 276 16.45 1.55 21.36
C ARG A 276 15.05 1.19 20.89
N PRO A 277 14.32 0.39 21.66
CA PRO A 277 12.99 -0.07 21.26
C PRO A 277 11.87 0.95 21.47
N GLN A 278 12.11 2.07 22.20
CA GLN A 278 11.07 3.08 22.44
C GLN A 278 10.74 3.81 21.14
N MET A 279 9.48 3.76 20.73
CA MET A 279 8.96 4.43 19.55
C MET A 279 7.97 5.53 19.96
N TYR A 280 8.41 6.77 19.87
CA TYR A 280 7.56 7.94 20.13
C TYR A 280 6.76 8.39 18.90
N ILE A 281 7.19 7.99 17.72
CA ILE A 281 6.52 8.19 16.43
C ILE A 281 6.04 6.83 15.91
N GLY A 282 4.84 6.80 15.31
CA GLY A 282 4.26 5.59 14.71
C GLY A 282 3.19 5.93 13.69
N ASP A 283 2.69 4.92 12.99
CA ASP A 283 1.62 5.11 12.02
C ASP A 283 0.25 5.37 12.67
N GLN A 284 0.01 4.78 13.84
CA GLN A 284 -1.28 4.89 14.53
C GLN A 284 -1.26 5.75 15.79
N ILE A 285 -0.15 6.42 16.09
CA ILE A 285 -0.03 7.24 17.30
C ILE A 285 -0.53 8.66 17.02
N GLY A 286 -1.68 9.06 17.62
CA GLY A 286 -2.31 10.35 17.39
C GLY A 286 -2.17 11.38 18.52
N ASP A 287 -2.12 10.95 19.78
CA ASP A 287 -2.07 11.85 20.95
C ASP A 287 -0.67 12.46 21.15
N TYR A 288 -0.60 13.66 21.75
CA TYR A 288 0.68 14.23 22.17
C TYR A 288 1.25 13.50 23.39
N ALA A 289 2.56 13.55 23.59
CA ALA A 289 3.26 13.10 24.77
C ALA A 289 4.12 14.21 25.37
N VAL A 290 4.27 14.19 26.69
CA VAL A 290 5.20 15.06 27.43
C VAL A 290 6.30 14.19 28.01
N LEU A 291 7.49 14.36 27.52
CA LEU A 291 8.66 13.51 27.73
C LEU A 291 9.65 14.15 28.69
N GLY A 292 10.46 13.37 29.41
CA GLY A 292 11.45 13.85 30.34
C GLY A 292 10.80 14.65 31.50
N THR A 293 9.74 14.11 32.09
CA THR A 293 9.04 14.69 33.25
C THR A 293 9.55 14.09 34.56
N GLU A 294 9.06 14.59 35.70
CA GLU A 294 9.32 13.93 37.02
C GLU A 294 8.58 12.58 37.16
N GLN A 295 7.62 12.32 36.30
CA GLN A 295 6.92 11.06 36.20
C GLN A 295 7.70 10.14 35.26
N ASP A 296 8.00 8.95 35.75
CA ASP A 296 8.64 7.92 34.94
C ASP A 296 7.70 7.40 33.83
N GLU A 297 8.26 7.16 32.67
CA GLU A 297 7.56 6.54 31.54
C GLU A 297 7.44 5.02 31.74
N GLN A 298 6.47 4.37 31.11
CA GLN A 298 6.34 2.91 31.14
C GLN A 298 7.52 2.26 30.41
N ALA A 299 8.32 1.48 31.12
CA ALA A 299 9.46 0.78 30.51
C ALA A 299 9.00 -0.31 29.52
N CYS A 300 9.82 -0.57 28.49
CA CYS A 300 9.68 -1.75 27.67
C CYS A 300 10.03 -3.01 28.49
N PRO A 301 9.30 -4.12 28.33
CA PRO A 301 9.61 -5.37 29.02
C PRO A 301 11.05 -5.84 28.73
N GLY A 302 11.77 -6.20 29.81
CA GLY A 302 13.15 -6.67 29.71
C GLY A 302 14.22 -5.58 29.58
N ILE A 303 13.83 -4.31 29.62
CA ILE A 303 14.75 -3.16 29.52
C ILE A 303 14.61 -2.29 30.75
N ASP A 304 15.74 -1.86 31.29
CA ASP A 304 15.76 -0.94 32.44
C ASP A 304 15.05 0.37 32.08
N GLN A 305 14.32 0.90 33.04
CA GLN A 305 13.61 2.17 32.88
C GLN A 305 14.57 3.31 32.55
N GLN A 306 14.37 3.96 31.42
CA GLN A 306 15.16 5.11 30.99
C GLN A 306 14.21 6.27 30.69
N SER A 307 14.49 7.43 31.29
CA SER A 307 13.84 8.67 30.92
C SER A 307 14.28 9.09 29.52
N TYR A 308 13.35 9.69 28.76
CA TYR A 308 13.66 10.23 27.43
C TYR A 308 14.84 11.20 27.47
N ASN A 309 15.87 10.94 26.68
CA ASN A 309 17.10 11.73 26.56
C ASN A 309 17.35 12.26 25.13
N GLY A 310 16.34 12.16 24.24
CA GLY A 310 16.43 12.61 22.87
C GLY A 310 16.18 14.11 22.68
N ASN A 311 16.26 14.54 21.43
CA ASN A 311 16.11 15.92 21.02
C ASN A 311 14.72 16.25 20.44
N GLY A 312 13.83 15.26 20.29
CA GLY A 312 12.52 15.41 19.68
C GLY A 312 11.58 16.32 20.46
N GLY A 313 10.64 16.95 19.76
CA GLY A 313 9.64 17.83 20.35
C GLY A 313 10.16 19.22 20.77
N VAL A 314 9.33 19.96 21.49
CA VAL A 314 9.60 21.34 21.94
C VAL A 314 9.71 21.40 23.45
N THR A 315 10.78 22.02 23.96
CA THR A 315 10.97 22.21 25.40
C THR A 315 9.88 23.08 26.03
N LEU A 316 9.38 22.69 27.19
CA LEU A 316 8.39 23.43 27.97
C LEU A 316 9.04 24.41 28.97
N SER A 317 10.16 25.04 28.57
CA SER A 317 11.03 25.85 29.42
C SER A 317 10.41 27.17 29.92
N SER A 318 9.33 27.64 29.30
CA SER A 318 8.71 28.89 29.72
C SER A 318 7.22 28.75 29.99
N VAL A 319 6.72 29.55 30.93
CA VAL A 319 5.28 29.62 31.26
C VAL A 319 4.44 29.99 30.02
N VAL A 320 4.98 30.83 29.13
CA VAL A 320 4.28 31.23 27.87
C VAL A 320 4.10 30.06 26.95
N ARG A 321 5.16 29.20 26.77
CA ARG A 321 5.06 27.97 25.96
C ARG A 321 4.05 26.99 26.54
N ARG A 322 4.09 26.74 27.86
CA ARG A 322 3.12 25.89 28.55
C ARG A 322 1.69 26.40 28.36
N ALA A 323 1.46 27.69 28.52
CA ALA A 323 0.16 28.31 28.29
C ALA A 323 -0.29 28.19 26.82
N ALA A 324 0.60 28.37 25.86
CA ALA A 324 0.30 28.23 24.44
C ALA A 324 -0.14 26.81 24.09
N PHE A 325 0.58 25.79 24.57
CA PHE A 325 0.21 24.39 24.36
C PHE A 325 -1.08 24.02 25.11
N ALA A 326 -1.27 24.50 26.35
CA ALA A 326 -2.50 24.30 27.11
C ALA A 326 -3.72 24.83 26.35
N LEU A 327 -3.61 26.02 25.75
CA LEU A 327 -4.66 26.62 24.92
C LEU A 327 -4.86 25.84 23.60
N ASN A 328 -3.78 25.43 22.95
CA ASN A 328 -3.85 24.71 21.68
C ASN A 328 -4.55 23.36 21.82
N PHE A 329 -4.29 22.62 22.90
CA PHE A 329 -4.90 21.32 23.16
C PHE A 329 -6.17 21.39 24.03
N GLY A 330 -6.52 22.58 24.57
CA GLY A 330 -7.63 22.73 25.50
C GLY A 330 -7.39 22.02 26.84
N GLU A 331 -6.12 21.84 27.24
CA GLU A 331 -5.72 20.96 28.34
C GLU A 331 -4.98 21.74 29.45
N TYR A 332 -5.70 22.05 30.52
CA TYR A 332 -5.15 22.80 31.65
C TYR A 332 -3.95 22.14 32.33
N ASN A 333 -3.90 20.80 32.34
CA ASN A 333 -2.84 20.07 33.00
C ASN A 333 -1.43 20.37 32.44
N LEU A 334 -1.31 20.75 31.18
CA LEU A 334 -0.05 21.22 30.57
C LEU A 334 0.50 22.48 31.23
N PHE A 335 -0.37 23.30 31.79
CA PHE A 335 0.00 24.53 32.49
C PHE A 335 0.16 24.31 33.99
N GLY A 336 -0.75 23.56 34.63
CA GLY A 336 -0.89 23.42 36.08
C GLY A 336 -0.15 22.25 36.72
N SER A 337 0.36 21.28 35.95
CA SER A 337 1.04 20.10 36.50
C SER A 337 2.43 20.44 37.06
N GLY A 338 2.70 20.03 38.29
CA GLY A 338 4.01 20.11 38.91
C GLY A 338 5.00 19.05 38.40
N LEU A 339 4.53 18.02 37.65
CA LEU A 339 5.35 16.97 37.07
C LEU A 339 6.16 17.43 35.84
N ILE A 340 5.75 18.56 35.23
CA ILE A 340 6.42 19.13 34.06
C ILE A 340 7.54 20.05 34.50
N THR A 341 8.77 19.74 34.11
CA THR A 341 9.96 20.55 34.36
C THR A 341 10.27 21.49 33.18
N PRO A 342 11.19 22.47 33.32
CA PRO A 342 11.63 23.31 32.21
C PRO A 342 12.34 22.51 31.10
N GLU A 343 12.91 21.36 31.42
CA GLU A 343 13.61 20.45 30.53
C GLU A 343 12.64 19.52 29.79
N SER A 344 11.43 19.32 30.36
CA SER A 344 10.40 18.48 29.73
C SER A 344 10.07 18.95 28.32
N ARG A 345 9.81 18.02 27.44
CA ARG A 345 9.54 18.26 26.02
C ARG A 345 8.15 17.78 25.65
N ILE A 346 7.42 18.54 24.87
CA ILE A 346 6.16 18.10 24.27
C ILE A 346 6.40 17.68 22.85
N LEU A 347 6.00 16.43 22.53
CA LEU A 347 6.02 15.87 21.20
C LEU A 347 4.57 15.70 20.71
N TRP A 348 4.24 16.30 19.58
CA TRP A 348 2.92 16.22 18.96
C TRP A 348 3.08 15.97 17.45
N VAL A 349 1.98 15.69 16.75
CA VAL A 349 2.04 15.18 15.35
C VAL A 349 2.93 13.96 15.31
N ARG A 350 2.52 12.93 16.03
CA ARG A 350 3.28 11.71 16.24
C ARG A 350 2.98 10.63 15.20
N ASN A 351 1.93 10.83 14.39
CA ASN A 351 1.68 10.01 13.22
C ASN A 351 2.70 10.34 12.12
N VAL A 352 3.33 9.30 11.56
CA VAL A 352 4.39 9.38 10.53
C VAL A 352 3.93 10.21 9.35
N ARG A 353 2.80 9.83 8.75
CA ARG A 353 2.25 10.47 7.56
C ARG A 353 1.78 11.89 7.83
N GLU A 354 1.01 12.12 8.89
CA GLU A 354 0.54 13.47 9.26
C GLU A 354 1.72 14.43 9.47
N ARG A 355 2.83 13.92 10.04
CA ARG A 355 4.04 14.69 10.26
C ARG A 355 4.68 15.11 8.94
N ALA A 356 4.85 14.18 8.01
CA ALA A 356 5.39 14.45 6.68
C ALA A 356 4.49 15.41 5.88
N GLU A 357 3.16 15.20 5.89
CA GLU A 357 2.17 16.06 5.22
C GLU A 357 2.19 17.51 5.72
N LYS A 358 2.41 17.73 7.02
CA LYS A 358 2.51 19.08 7.58
C LYS A 358 3.78 19.81 7.18
N ILE A 359 4.86 19.09 6.94
CA ILE A 359 6.15 19.67 6.54
C ILE A 359 6.17 19.94 5.03
N ALA A 360 5.74 18.98 4.21
CA ALA A 360 5.76 19.07 2.75
C ALA A 360 4.37 18.75 2.14
N PRO A 361 3.34 19.60 2.33
CA PRO A 361 1.97 19.35 1.88
C PRO A 361 1.80 19.35 0.36
N PHE A 362 2.83 19.69 -0.39
CA PHE A 362 2.86 19.68 -1.85
C PHE A 362 3.27 18.33 -2.45
N LEU A 363 3.74 17.38 -1.63
CA LEU A 363 3.95 15.99 -2.02
C LEU A 363 2.67 15.16 -1.81
N ARG A 364 2.62 13.99 -2.43
CA ARG A 364 1.61 12.96 -2.19
C ARG A 364 2.26 11.79 -1.50
N TYR A 365 1.64 11.24 -0.48
CA TYR A 365 2.24 10.22 0.37
C TYR A 365 1.56 8.88 0.16
N ASP A 366 2.33 7.80 0.28
CA ASP A 366 1.79 6.45 0.32
C ASP A 366 0.86 6.26 1.53
N ALA A 367 -0.01 5.27 1.46
CA ALA A 367 -0.86 4.92 2.59
C ALA A 367 -0.12 4.12 3.65
N ASP A 368 0.99 3.50 3.29
CA ASP A 368 1.67 2.44 4.02
C ASP A 368 3.11 2.84 4.40
N PRO A 369 3.29 3.59 5.53
CA PRO A 369 4.61 3.80 6.10
C PRO A 369 5.08 2.51 6.79
N TYR A 370 6.30 2.08 6.54
CA TYR A 370 6.85 0.85 7.09
C TYR A 370 8.04 1.08 8.02
N PRO A 371 8.18 0.27 9.09
CA PRO A 371 9.31 0.37 10.01
C PRO A 371 10.51 -0.44 9.51
N ALA A 372 11.72 0.02 9.83
CA ALA A 372 12.96 -0.71 9.63
C ALA A 372 13.91 -0.51 10.83
N VAL A 373 14.78 -1.47 11.07
CA VAL A 373 15.90 -1.34 12.03
C VAL A 373 17.16 -1.03 11.24
N VAL A 374 17.73 0.15 11.46
CA VAL A 374 18.91 0.67 10.76
C VAL A 374 19.91 1.15 11.79
N ASP A 375 21.13 0.66 11.77
CA ASP A 375 22.19 0.99 12.74
C ASP A 375 21.70 0.85 14.21
N GLY A 376 20.90 -0.18 14.50
CA GLY A 376 20.30 -0.45 15.82
C GLY A 376 19.17 0.50 16.23
N ARG A 377 18.71 1.40 15.33
CA ARG A 377 17.62 2.35 15.56
C ARG A 377 16.40 2.00 14.74
N ILE A 378 15.23 2.21 15.31
CA ILE A 378 13.96 2.06 14.58
C ILE A 378 13.70 3.34 13.82
N VAL A 379 13.50 3.21 12.51
CA VAL A 379 13.09 4.29 11.62
C VAL A 379 11.79 3.94 10.90
N TRP A 380 10.97 4.94 10.63
CA TRP A 380 9.83 4.84 9.74
C TRP A 380 10.20 5.37 8.36
N ILE A 381 9.91 4.60 7.33
CA ILE A 381 10.13 4.97 5.94
C ILE A 381 8.76 5.17 5.28
N LEU A 382 8.58 6.31 4.63
CA LEU A 382 7.34 6.68 3.95
C LEU A 382 7.64 7.14 2.53
N ASP A 383 6.98 6.54 1.56
CA ASP A 383 7.08 6.95 0.17
C ASP A 383 6.33 8.25 -0.11
N ALA A 384 6.97 9.13 -0.88
CA ALA A 384 6.36 10.37 -1.29
C ALA A 384 6.47 10.58 -2.81
N PHE A 385 5.34 10.95 -3.40
CA PHE A 385 5.20 11.09 -4.84
C PHE A 385 5.10 12.54 -5.26
N THR A 386 5.65 12.83 -6.42
CA THR A 386 5.35 14.03 -7.18
C THR A 386 4.33 13.71 -8.27
N THR A 387 3.29 14.52 -8.40
CA THR A 387 2.22 14.29 -9.37
C THR A 387 1.78 15.57 -10.05
N THR A 388 1.29 15.47 -11.27
CA THR A 388 0.53 16.53 -11.95
C THR A 388 -0.52 15.93 -12.89
N ASP A 389 -1.61 16.66 -13.14
CA ASP A 389 -2.66 16.34 -14.12
C ASP A 389 -2.47 17.06 -15.47
N ARG A 390 -1.32 17.73 -15.64
CA ARG A 390 -1.06 18.65 -16.76
C ARG A 390 0.13 18.27 -17.63
N TYR A 391 0.62 17.03 -17.53
CA TYR A 391 1.67 16.59 -18.43
C TYR A 391 1.13 16.48 -19.86
N PRO A 392 1.75 17.18 -20.84
CA PRO A 392 1.21 17.24 -22.21
C PRO A 392 1.15 15.85 -22.85
N TYR A 393 0.03 15.54 -23.50
CA TYR A 393 -0.25 14.30 -24.23
C TYR A 393 -0.30 13.02 -23.38
N ALA A 394 0.03 13.03 -22.11
CA ALA A 394 -0.02 11.83 -21.30
C ALA A 394 -1.47 11.46 -20.93
N GLN A 395 -1.74 10.16 -20.95
CA GLN A 395 -2.98 9.57 -20.48
C GLN A 395 -3.10 9.72 -18.97
N ARG A 396 -4.30 9.99 -18.48
CA ARG A 396 -4.57 9.89 -17.02
C ARG A 396 -4.32 8.47 -16.53
N ALA A 397 -3.73 8.39 -15.34
CA ALA A 397 -3.41 7.12 -14.70
C ALA A 397 -4.68 6.30 -14.41
N ASN A 398 -4.57 5.00 -14.56
CA ASN A 398 -5.56 4.07 -14.05
C ASN A 398 -5.25 3.80 -12.57
N ILE A 399 -6.07 4.39 -11.69
CA ILE A 399 -5.95 4.32 -10.23
C ILE A 399 -6.89 3.26 -9.61
N SER A 400 -7.34 2.29 -10.40
CA SER A 400 -8.19 1.20 -9.90
C SER A 400 -7.44 0.37 -8.86
N GLN A 401 -8.12 0.00 -7.78
CA GLN A 401 -7.64 -0.89 -6.73
C GLN A 401 -6.37 -0.38 -5.99
N LEU A 402 -6.23 0.93 -5.84
CA LEU A 402 -5.22 1.49 -4.94
C LEU A 402 -5.61 1.30 -3.48
N THR A 403 -4.61 1.25 -2.62
CA THR A 403 -4.79 1.13 -1.17
C THR A 403 -5.67 2.27 -0.63
N PRO A 404 -6.66 1.98 0.22
CA PRO A 404 -7.45 3.02 0.86
C PRO A 404 -6.55 4.02 1.61
N GLY A 405 -6.73 5.31 1.33
CA GLY A 405 -5.90 6.36 1.92
C GLY A 405 -4.66 6.73 1.11
N SER A 406 -4.36 6.05 0.01
CA SER A 406 -3.25 6.40 -0.89
C SER A 406 -3.31 7.86 -1.34
N GLY A 407 -2.18 8.55 -1.32
CA GLY A 407 -2.03 9.89 -1.89
C GLY A 407 -2.21 9.93 -3.41
N LEU A 408 -2.18 8.77 -4.07
CA LEU A 408 -2.42 8.61 -5.51
C LEU A 408 -3.91 8.47 -5.87
N ASN A 409 -4.84 8.56 -4.93
CA ASN A 409 -6.30 8.50 -5.16
C ASN A 409 -6.89 9.75 -5.85
N SER A 410 -6.06 10.64 -6.39
CA SER A 410 -6.47 11.82 -7.16
C SER A 410 -6.15 11.66 -8.64
N SER A 411 -6.91 12.33 -9.52
CA SER A 411 -6.61 12.30 -10.96
C SER A 411 -5.26 12.94 -11.26
N PHE A 412 -4.36 12.20 -11.89
CA PHE A 412 -3.07 12.68 -12.38
C PHE A 412 -2.72 11.99 -13.71
N ASN A 413 -1.76 12.57 -14.43
CA ASN A 413 -1.20 11.97 -15.65
C ASN A 413 0.34 12.01 -15.70
N TYR A 414 0.97 12.28 -14.55
CA TYR A 414 2.40 12.17 -14.30
C TYR A 414 2.61 11.77 -12.83
N VAL A 415 3.50 10.83 -12.60
CA VAL A 415 3.87 10.38 -11.27
C VAL A 415 5.32 9.92 -11.22
N ARG A 416 6.01 10.25 -10.12
CA ARG A 416 7.32 9.71 -9.74
C ARG A 416 7.36 9.46 -8.23
N ASN A 417 8.03 8.38 -7.84
CA ASN A 417 8.47 8.19 -6.46
C ASN A 417 9.81 8.90 -6.29
N SER A 418 9.78 10.21 -6.09
CA SER A 418 10.99 11.02 -6.09
C SER A 418 11.58 11.23 -4.71
N VAL A 419 10.83 10.93 -3.65
CA VAL A 419 11.25 11.22 -2.28
C VAL A 419 10.93 10.04 -1.36
N LYS A 420 11.88 9.67 -0.51
CA LYS A 420 11.68 8.82 0.65
C LYS A 420 11.77 9.69 1.91
N VAL A 421 10.74 9.67 2.74
CA VAL A 421 10.75 10.35 4.03
C VAL A 421 11.13 9.33 5.08
N VAL A 422 12.22 9.58 5.78
CA VAL A 422 12.70 8.74 6.87
C VAL A 422 12.54 9.50 8.18
N ILE A 423 11.84 8.90 9.15
CA ILE A 423 11.57 9.52 10.44
C ILE A 423 12.11 8.61 11.54
N ASP A 424 13.06 9.12 12.33
CA ASP A 424 13.52 8.40 13.50
C ASP A 424 12.39 8.23 14.51
N ALA A 425 12.14 6.98 14.92
CA ALA A 425 11.02 6.65 15.80
C ALA A 425 11.18 7.20 17.22
N TYR A 426 12.42 7.43 17.66
CA TYR A 426 12.78 7.96 18.98
C TYR A 426 12.85 9.49 18.99
N ASP A 427 13.68 10.09 18.11
CA ASP A 427 13.93 11.54 18.08
C ASP A 427 12.90 12.32 17.26
N ALA A 428 12.10 11.65 16.46
CA ALA A 428 11.04 12.24 15.63
C ALA A 428 11.57 13.17 14.52
N ASP A 429 12.82 13.10 14.14
CA ASP A 429 13.44 13.95 13.13
C ASP A 429 13.18 13.39 11.72
N PRO A 430 12.50 14.12 10.83
CA PRO A 430 12.25 13.69 9.47
C PRO A 430 13.37 14.13 8.53
N VAL A 431 13.81 13.24 7.65
CA VAL A 431 14.71 13.53 6.53
C VAL A 431 14.01 13.16 5.23
N PHE A 432 14.02 14.08 4.26
CA PHE A 432 13.40 13.91 2.94
C PHE A 432 14.49 13.59 1.92
N TYR A 433 14.75 12.31 1.68
CA TYR A 433 15.76 11.86 0.72
C TYR A 433 15.21 11.92 -0.72
N VAL A 434 15.91 12.62 -1.61
CA VAL A 434 15.62 12.62 -3.05
C VAL A 434 16.22 11.35 -3.66
N VAL A 435 15.36 10.46 -4.15
CA VAL A 435 15.74 9.18 -4.77
C VAL A 435 15.68 9.21 -6.30
N ASP A 436 14.93 10.17 -6.88
CA ASP A 436 14.92 10.46 -8.33
C ASP A 436 15.21 11.95 -8.56
N ASP A 437 16.49 12.26 -8.79
CA ASP A 437 16.97 13.61 -9.06
C ASP A 437 16.65 14.11 -10.50
N GLN A 438 16.19 13.21 -11.37
CA GLN A 438 15.78 13.54 -12.74
C GLN A 438 14.34 14.07 -12.82
N ASP A 439 13.56 13.91 -11.74
CA ASP A 439 12.19 14.46 -11.69
C ASP A 439 12.19 15.99 -11.64
N PRO A 440 11.64 16.68 -12.67
CA PRO A 440 11.63 18.13 -12.74
C PRO A 440 10.79 18.79 -11.62
N ILE A 441 9.82 18.06 -11.05
CA ILE A 441 8.95 18.59 -9.98
C ILE A 441 9.75 18.66 -8.68
N VAL A 442 10.40 17.57 -8.27
CA VAL A 442 11.23 17.57 -7.07
C VAL A 442 12.42 18.50 -7.22
N ALA A 443 13.05 18.54 -8.39
CA ALA A 443 14.14 19.48 -8.68
C ALA A 443 13.70 20.96 -8.57
N THR A 444 12.43 21.25 -8.85
CA THR A 444 11.86 22.58 -8.65
C THR A 444 11.62 22.86 -7.17
N TRP A 445 11.04 21.92 -6.42
CA TRP A 445 10.81 22.07 -4.99
C TRP A 445 12.10 22.18 -4.19
N SER A 446 13.16 21.44 -4.57
CA SER A 446 14.48 21.54 -3.94
C SER A 446 15.11 22.92 -4.09
N LYS A 447 14.80 23.65 -5.17
CA LYS A 447 15.22 25.05 -5.33
C LYS A 447 14.39 26.03 -4.49
N VAL A 448 13.12 25.71 -4.24
CA VAL A 448 12.23 26.54 -3.41
C VAL A 448 12.53 26.35 -1.92
N PHE A 449 12.85 25.11 -1.53
CA PHE A 449 13.14 24.70 -0.15
C PHE A 449 14.49 23.97 -0.09
N PRO A 450 15.64 24.68 -0.20
CA PRO A 450 16.96 24.05 -0.32
C PRO A 450 17.38 23.25 0.92
N ASP A 451 16.87 23.59 2.10
CA ASP A 451 17.21 22.94 3.36
C ASP A 451 16.27 21.76 3.72
N LEU A 452 15.27 21.49 2.88
CA LEU A 452 14.28 20.44 3.15
C LEU A 452 14.72 19.07 2.62
N PHE A 453 15.36 19.07 1.47
CA PHE A 453 15.68 17.85 0.73
C PHE A 453 17.14 17.47 0.86
N THR A 454 17.39 16.19 1.12
CA THR A 454 18.73 15.60 1.21
C THR A 454 18.94 14.64 0.04
N PRO A 455 20.07 14.69 -0.69
CA PRO A 455 20.36 13.68 -1.71
C PRO A 455 20.45 12.27 -1.09
N VAL A 456 19.93 11.26 -1.79
CA VAL A 456 20.00 9.86 -1.32
C VAL A 456 21.43 9.37 -1.11
N ALA A 457 22.41 9.94 -1.81
CA ALA A 457 23.82 9.62 -1.65
C ALA A 457 24.39 9.97 -0.25
N GLU A 458 23.67 10.73 0.57
CA GLU A 458 24.03 11.05 1.96
C GLU A 458 23.41 10.06 2.97
N ALA A 459 22.52 9.16 2.52
CA ALA A 459 21.96 8.09 3.34
C ALA A 459 23.01 6.97 3.55
N SER A 460 22.93 6.27 4.68
CA SER A 460 23.77 5.07 4.90
C SER A 460 23.39 3.95 3.94
N ASP A 461 24.36 3.12 3.56
CA ASP A 461 24.10 1.95 2.70
C ASP A 461 23.08 1.01 3.33
N GLU A 462 23.08 0.88 4.66
CA GLU A 462 22.12 0.09 5.41
C GLU A 462 20.71 0.66 5.25
N LEU A 463 20.51 1.98 5.44
CA LEU A 463 19.21 2.61 5.22
C LEU A 463 18.72 2.42 3.79
N VAL A 464 19.57 2.65 2.79
CA VAL A 464 19.20 2.47 1.38
C VAL A 464 18.84 1.03 1.06
N SER A 465 19.45 0.06 1.76
CA SER A 465 19.14 -1.36 1.60
C SER A 465 17.72 -1.72 2.05
N HIS A 466 17.04 -0.88 2.85
CA HIS A 466 15.65 -1.04 3.28
C HIS A 466 14.65 -0.24 2.44
N PHE A 467 15.09 0.52 1.43
CA PHE A 467 14.15 1.20 0.54
C PHE A 467 13.41 0.18 -0.32
N ARG A 468 12.08 0.15 -0.17
CA ARG A 468 11.18 -0.69 -0.98
C ARG A 468 10.58 0.14 -2.10
N TYR A 469 10.29 -0.49 -3.25
CA TYR A 469 9.53 0.18 -4.29
C TYR A 469 8.05 0.27 -3.88
N PRO A 470 7.37 1.44 -4.02
CA PRO A 470 6.02 1.61 -3.50
C PRO A 470 5.00 0.80 -4.29
N GLU A 471 4.16 0.07 -3.55
CA GLU A 471 3.20 -0.87 -4.11
C GLU A 471 2.14 -0.17 -4.96
N ASP A 472 1.58 0.94 -4.47
CA ASP A 472 0.55 1.69 -5.19
C ASP A 472 1.07 2.28 -6.51
N LEU A 473 2.32 2.72 -6.56
CA LEU A 473 2.93 3.15 -7.83
C LEU A 473 3.07 1.98 -8.80
N PHE A 474 3.52 0.82 -8.32
CA PHE A 474 3.64 -0.38 -9.15
C PHE A 474 2.27 -0.88 -9.64
N ARG A 475 1.21 -0.75 -8.83
CA ARG A 475 -0.18 -1.01 -9.26
C ARG A 475 -0.58 -0.08 -10.42
N VAL A 476 -0.34 1.22 -10.31
CA VAL A 476 -0.60 2.19 -11.39
C VAL A 476 0.19 1.84 -12.64
N GLN A 477 1.49 1.58 -12.51
CA GLN A 477 2.36 1.25 -13.63
C GLN A 477 1.92 -0.01 -14.37
N THR A 478 1.61 -1.08 -13.64
CA THR A 478 1.14 -2.34 -14.24
C THR A 478 -0.26 -2.20 -14.85
N ASN A 479 -1.18 -1.46 -14.22
CA ASN A 479 -2.50 -1.16 -14.79
C ASN A 479 -2.39 -0.37 -16.11
N MET A 480 -1.40 0.53 -16.22
CA MET A 480 -1.13 1.28 -17.46
C MET A 480 -0.42 0.42 -18.50
N TYR A 481 0.56 -0.37 -18.09
CA TYR A 481 1.42 -1.12 -18.99
C TYR A 481 0.69 -2.15 -19.85
N GLY A 482 -0.33 -2.79 -19.34
CA GLY A 482 -1.12 -3.78 -20.08
C GLY A 482 -1.59 -3.25 -21.44
N ARG A 483 -1.95 -1.96 -21.50
CA ARG A 483 -2.32 -1.27 -22.74
C ARG A 483 -1.13 -0.55 -23.39
N TYR A 484 -0.19 0.00 -22.63
CA TYR A 484 0.92 0.84 -23.10
C TYR A 484 2.22 0.07 -23.35
N GLN A 485 2.17 -1.25 -23.48
CA GLN A 485 3.32 -2.09 -23.84
C GLN A 485 3.81 -1.89 -25.27
N PHE A 486 2.97 -1.33 -26.16
CA PHE A 486 3.29 -1.14 -27.57
C PHE A 486 4.18 0.10 -27.80
N ASP A 487 5.03 0.01 -28.82
CA ASP A 487 5.72 1.17 -29.39
C ASP A 487 5.06 1.63 -30.68
N ASP A 488 4.33 0.74 -31.34
CA ASP A 488 3.64 0.99 -32.60
C ASP A 488 2.20 1.48 -32.34
N SER A 489 1.85 2.63 -32.92
CA SER A 489 0.55 3.28 -32.74
C SER A 489 -0.62 2.55 -33.43
N GLU A 490 -0.34 1.76 -34.48
CA GLU A 490 -1.36 0.97 -35.18
C GLU A 490 -1.72 -0.28 -34.37
N LEU A 491 -0.71 -0.99 -33.81
CA LEU A 491 -0.92 -2.11 -32.89
C LEU A 491 -1.67 -1.65 -31.63
N PHE A 492 -1.29 -0.48 -31.10
CA PHE A 492 -2.00 0.13 -29.96
C PHE A 492 -3.47 0.43 -30.29
N PHE A 493 -3.73 0.99 -31.46
CA PHE A 493 -5.08 1.35 -31.90
C PHE A 493 -5.98 0.11 -32.08
N ASN A 494 -5.43 -0.94 -32.71
CA ASN A 494 -6.16 -2.19 -32.99
C ASN A 494 -6.29 -3.08 -31.74
N ARG A 495 -5.52 -2.83 -30.69
CA ARG A 495 -5.43 -3.65 -29.46
C ARG A 495 -5.01 -5.10 -29.73
N ASP A 496 -4.35 -5.35 -30.82
CA ASP A 496 -3.81 -6.66 -31.15
C ASP A 496 -2.75 -7.07 -30.11
N ALA A 497 -2.95 -8.21 -29.46
CA ALA A 497 -2.06 -8.71 -28.42
C ALA A 497 -1.91 -7.81 -27.17
N ALA A 498 -2.90 -6.99 -26.82
CA ALA A 498 -2.95 -6.26 -25.56
C ALA A 498 -2.99 -7.23 -24.35
N TRP A 499 -2.57 -6.74 -23.20
CA TRP A 499 -2.54 -7.51 -21.96
C TRP A 499 -3.42 -6.85 -20.90
N SER A 500 -3.89 -7.68 -19.97
CA SER A 500 -4.53 -7.26 -18.73
C SER A 500 -3.74 -7.78 -17.54
N VAL A 501 -3.77 -7.10 -16.40
CA VAL A 501 -3.30 -7.69 -15.15
C VAL A 501 -4.13 -8.95 -14.88
N ALA A 502 -3.49 -10.03 -14.44
CA ALA A 502 -4.19 -11.28 -14.16
C ALA A 502 -5.31 -11.08 -13.11
N GLN A 503 -6.33 -11.93 -13.18
CA GLN A 503 -7.41 -11.92 -12.21
C GLN A 503 -6.89 -12.39 -10.84
N ALA A 504 -7.46 -11.82 -9.76
CA ALA A 504 -7.20 -12.28 -8.40
C ALA A 504 -7.80 -13.67 -8.15
N SER A 505 -7.19 -14.43 -7.27
CA SER A 505 -7.73 -15.69 -6.76
C SER A 505 -8.51 -15.47 -5.46
N SER A 506 -9.55 -16.28 -5.20
CA SER A 506 -10.25 -16.26 -3.91
C SER A 506 -9.34 -16.71 -2.77
N THR A 507 -9.45 -16.07 -1.63
CA THR A 507 -8.80 -16.49 -0.38
C THR A 507 -9.63 -17.48 0.44
N GLU A 508 -10.91 -17.70 0.07
CA GLU A 508 -11.79 -18.66 0.74
C GLU A 508 -12.09 -19.88 -0.15
N PRO A 509 -12.27 -21.09 0.43
CA PRO A 509 -12.51 -22.32 -0.31
C PRO A 509 -13.84 -22.37 -1.06
N GLU A 510 -14.89 -21.77 -0.50
CA GLU A 510 -16.19 -21.61 -1.16
C GLU A 510 -16.30 -20.16 -1.61
N GLY A 511 -16.57 -19.94 -2.91
CA GLY A 511 -16.64 -18.63 -3.55
C GLY A 511 -17.45 -17.57 -2.81
N GLY A 512 -16.97 -17.22 -1.65
CA GLY A 512 -17.40 -16.05 -0.92
C GLY A 512 -17.23 -14.88 -1.86
N THR A 513 -18.28 -14.12 -2.06
CA THR A 513 -18.25 -12.87 -2.83
C THR A 513 -17.11 -12.04 -2.26
N GLY A 514 -15.97 -12.07 -2.96
CA GLY A 514 -14.79 -11.31 -2.56
C GLY A 514 -15.22 -9.89 -2.20
N PHE A 515 -14.68 -9.40 -1.12
CA PHE A 515 -14.97 -8.09 -0.57
C PHE A 515 -14.94 -7.06 -1.71
N VAL A 516 -16.11 -6.55 -2.08
CA VAL A 516 -16.21 -5.43 -3.00
C VAL A 516 -15.62 -4.24 -2.27
N GLY A 517 -14.34 -3.98 -2.50
CA GLY A 517 -13.69 -2.78 -2.03
C GLY A 517 -14.52 -1.57 -2.45
N SER A 518 -14.75 -0.67 -1.53
CA SER A 518 -15.50 0.57 -1.65
C SER A 518 -15.36 1.18 -3.05
N THR A 519 -16.44 1.16 -3.81
CA THR A 519 -16.57 1.85 -5.08
C THR A 519 -16.43 3.35 -4.84
N GLY A 520 -15.23 3.89 -5.05
CA GLY A 520 -15.08 5.31 -5.33
C GLY A 520 -15.89 5.60 -6.60
N THR A 521 -16.87 6.49 -6.50
CA THR A 521 -17.70 6.96 -7.62
C THR A 521 -16.81 7.50 -8.73
N ILE A 522 -16.60 6.71 -9.76
CA ILE A 522 -15.95 7.13 -11.00
C ILE A 522 -16.96 8.02 -11.71
N GLY A 523 -16.59 9.29 -11.91
CA GLY A 523 -17.36 10.19 -12.77
C GLY A 523 -17.49 9.60 -14.18
N ALA A 524 -18.70 9.46 -14.65
CA ALA A 524 -19.13 8.69 -15.82
C ALA A 524 -18.63 9.20 -17.20
N ALA A 525 -17.52 9.92 -17.29
CA ALA A 525 -17.15 10.60 -18.54
C ALA A 525 -15.87 10.16 -19.21
N GLU A 526 -15.00 9.30 -18.62
CA GLU A 526 -13.66 9.05 -19.17
C GLU A 526 -13.15 7.62 -19.00
N ALA A 527 -14.05 6.64 -18.98
CA ALA A 527 -13.65 5.25 -19.02
C ALA A 527 -13.14 4.89 -20.43
N ILE A 528 -11.85 5.07 -20.63
CA ILE A 528 -11.15 4.33 -21.68
C ILE A 528 -10.99 2.91 -21.12
N ASP A 529 -11.91 2.02 -21.54
CA ASP A 529 -11.97 0.61 -21.17
C ASP A 529 -11.60 0.32 -19.72
N VAL A 530 -12.56 0.42 -18.93
CA VAL A 530 -12.61 -0.27 -17.66
C VAL A 530 -12.68 -1.75 -18.03
N ASP A 531 -11.56 -2.47 -17.93
CA ASP A 531 -11.64 -3.87 -17.54
C ASP A 531 -12.59 -3.91 -16.38
N ASP A 532 -13.66 -4.65 -16.47
CA ASP A 532 -14.80 -4.65 -15.59
C ASP A 532 -14.42 -4.19 -14.17
N ALA A 533 -14.88 -3.00 -13.75
CA ALA A 533 -14.49 -2.41 -12.46
C ALA A 533 -14.87 -3.30 -11.25
N ASN A 534 -15.53 -4.40 -11.52
CA ASN A 534 -16.00 -5.41 -10.58
C ASN A 534 -15.06 -6.63 -10.47
N VAL A 535 -14.06 -6.79 -11.35
CA VAL A 535 -13.12 -7.92 -11.28
C VAL A 535 -11.89 -7.50 -10.47
N LEU A 536 -11.66 -8.21 -9.36
CA LEU A 536 -10.43 -8.03 -8.59
C LEU A 536 -9.24 -8.53 -9.41
N ARG A 537 -8.19 -7.72 -9.45
CA ARG A 537 -6.94 -8.03 -10.14
C ARG A 537 -5.91 -8.53 -9.15
N PHE A 538 -4.99 -9.36 -9.64
CA PHE A 538 -3.89 -9.91 -8.87
C PHE A 538 -3.10 -8.78 -8.18
N GLU A 539 -2.90 -8.90 -6.86
CA GLU A 539 -2.15 -7.93 -6.08
C GLU A 539 -0.65 -8.13 -6.24
N PRO A 540 0.15 -7.07 -6.33
CA PRO A 540 1.59 -7.21 -6.32
C PRO A 540 2.06 -7.72 -4.95
N TYR A 541 3.14 -8.49 -4.93
CA TYR A 541 3.72 -8.98 -3.67
C TYR A 541 5.24 -8.92 -3.70
N PHE A 542 5.84 -8.66 -2.53
CA PHE A 542 7.28 -8.69 -2.36
C PHE A 542 7.81 -10.13 -2.30
N THR A 543 8.94 -10.36 -2.95
CA THR A 543 9.62 -11.65 -2.97
C THR A 543 11.12 -11.47 -3.24
N LEU A 544 11.96 -12.40 -2.79
CA LEU A 544 13.31 -12.57 -3.31
C LEU A 544 13.21 -13.27 -4.67
N PHE A 545 13.16 -12.46 -5.72
CA PHE A 545 12.93 -12.94 -7.06
C PHE A 545 14.21 -13.49 -7.70
N HIS A 546 14.14 -14.73 -8.15
CA HIS A 546 15.19 -15.37 -8.92
C HIS A 546 14.86 -15.31 -10.42
N SER A 547 15.60 -14.48 -11.15
CA SER A 547 15.37 -14.32 -12.58
C SER A 547 15.61 -15.65 -13.32
N PRO A 548 14.68 -16.09 -14.20
CA PRO A 548 14.84 -17.33 -14.97
C PRO A 548 16.01 -17.27 -15.96
N THR A 549 16.58 -16.09 -16.20
CA THR A 549 17.72 -15.87 -17.09
C THR A 549 19.04 -15.64 -16.36
N ASN A 550 19.01 -15.49 -15.03
CA ASN A 550 20.19 -15.28 -14.20
C ASN A 550 20.52 -16.54 -13.40
N THR A 551 21.73 -17.06 -13.59
CA THR A 551 22.23 -18.26 -12.90
C THR A 551 23.06 -17.94 -11.66
N SER A 552 23.08 -16.70 -11.17
CA SER A 552 23.87 -16.31 -9.99
C SER A 552 23.43 -16.98 -8.68
N GLY A 553 22.21 -17.51 -8.65
CA GLY A 553 21.62 -18.12 -7.44
C GLY A 553 21.24 -17.14 -6.34
N VAL A 554 21.43 -15.83 -6.56
CA VAL A 554 21.07 -14.77 -5.61
C VAL A 554 19.74 -14.17 -6.02
N GLY A 555 18.77 -14.16 -5.10
CA GLY A 555 17.48 -13.50 -5.27
C GLY A 555 17.62 -11.97 -5.15
N GLU A 556 16.86 -11.22 -5.96
CA GLU A 556 16.71 -9.77 -5.85
C GLU A 556 15.39 -9.45 -5.12
N PHE A 557 15.42 -8.63 -4.09
CA PHE A 557 14.19 -8.21 -3.42
C PHE A 557 13.38 -7.31 -4.35
N SER A 558 12.23 -7.81 -4.75
CA SER A 558 11.43 -7.25 -5.84
C SER A 558 9.94 -7.43 -5.60
N MET A 559 9.12 -6.65 -6.29
CA MET A 559 7.69 -6.96 -6.45
C MET A 559 7.41 -7.58 -7.80
N LEU A 560 6.41 -8.46 -7.83
CA LEU A 560 5.97 -9.17 -9.03
C LEU A 560 4.46 -9.00 -9.25
N ARG A 561 4.06 -8.82 -10.54
CA ARG A 561 2.65 -8.83 -10.95
C ARG A 561 2.47 -9.49 -12.32
N PRO A 562 1.58 -10.50 -12.44
CA PRO A 562 1.36 -11.24 -13.68
C PRO A 562 0.36 -10.58 -14.63
N PHE A 563 0.51 -10.85 -15.94
CA PHE A 563 -0.38 -10.44 -17.01
C PHE A 563 -0.93 -11.62 -17.79
N VAL A 564 -2.18 -11.48 -18.23
CA VAL A 564 -2.87 -12.40 -19.14
C VAL A 564 -3.16 -11.69 -20.47
N PRO A 565 -3.43 -12.41 -21.57
CA PRO A 565 -3.87 -11.77 -22.79
C PRO A 565 -5.21 -11.02 -22.56
N PHE A 566 -5.32 -9.83 -23.10
CA PHE A 566 -6.56 -9.07 -23.03
C PHE A 566 -7.69 -9.80 -23.75
N SER A 567 -8.88 -9.84 -23.14
CA SER A 567 -10.14 -10.21 -23.80
C SER A 567 -11.27 -9.35 -23.23
N SER A 568 -12.22 -8.98 -24.08
CA SER A 568 -13.33 -8.09 -23.69
C SER A 568 -14.31 -8.69 -22.68
N ASP A 569 -14.31 -10.02 -22.55
CA ASP A 569 -15.10 -10.81 -21.60
C ASP A 569 -14.30 -11.31 -20.40
N ASP A 570 -13.03 -10.89 -20.29
CA ASP A 570 -12.07 -11.30 -19.27
C ASP A 570 -11.92 -12.85 -19.13
N ALA A 571 -12.19 -13.59 -20.21
CA ALA A 571 -12.19 -15.04 -20.20
C ALA A 571 -10.77 -15.65 -20.32
N ARG A 572 -9.81 -14.90 -20.84
CA ARG A 572 -8.42 -15.37 -21.03
C ARG A 572 -7.65 -15.30 -19.72
N LYS A 573 -7.07 -16.43 -19.33
CA LYS A 573 -6.40 -16.59 -18.02
C LYS A 573 -5.01 -17.21 -18.11
N GLU A 574 -4.48 -17.45 -19.33
CA GLU A 574 -3.14 -17.97 -19.54
C GLU A 574 -2.09 -16.92 -19.18
N LEU A 575 -0.99 -17.31 -18.57
CA LEU A 575 0.10 -16.39 -18.25
C LEU A 575 0.81 -15.90 -19.52
N ARG A 576 0.65 -14.62 -19.84
CA ARG A 576 1.29 -14.01 -21.01
C ARG A 576 2.61 -13.34 -20.67
N ALA A 577 2.71 -12.74 -19.51
CA ALA A 577 3.90 -12.09 -19.01
C ALA A 577 3.80 -11.87 -17.49
N PHE A 578 4.90 -11.49 -16.88
CA PHE A 578 4.88 -10.90 -15.54
C PHE A 578 5.91 -9.76 -15.46
N MET A 579 5.55 -8.71 -14.76
CA MET A 579 6.42 -7.57 -14.50
C MET A 579 7.04 -7.72 -13.12
N VAL A 580 8.32 -7.37 -13.03
CA VAL A 580 9.09 -7.33 -11.78
C VAL A 580 9.72 -5.96 -11.65
N VAL A 581 9.64 -5.38 -10.46
CA VAL A 581 10.33 -4.14 -10.11
C VAL A 581 11.32 -4.41 -8.98
N SER A 582 12.57 -4.02 -9.18
CA SER A 582 13.64 -4.22 -8.19
C SER A 582 13.59 -3.16 -7.09
N SER A 583 13.81 -3.59 -5.85
CA SER A 583 14.04 -2.72 -4.68
C SER A 583 15.51 -2.73 -4.25
N GLU A 584 16.41 -3.38 -4.99
CA GLU A 584 17.84 -3.43 -4.66
C GLU A 584 18.53 -2.07 -4.90
N PRO A 585 19.46 -1.63 -4.06
CA PRO A 585 20.11 -0.33 -4.17
C PRO A 585 20.70 -0.02 -5.54
N GLY A 586 21.32 -1.02 -6.18
CA GLY A 586 21.93 -0.87 -7.51
C GLY A 586 20.98 -0.89 -8.70
N SER A 587 19.72 -1.27 -8.49
CA SER A 587 18.69 -1.44 -9.50
C SER A 587 17.31 -0.96 -9.04
N TYR A 588 17.26 -0.09 -8.05
CA TYR A 588 16.02 0.45 -7.49
C TYR A 588 15.11 1.04 -8.58
N GLY A 589 13.85 0.59 -8.61
CA GLY A 589 12.86 1.05 -9.57
C GLY A 589 13.06 0.52 -11.00
N LYS A 590 14.05 -0.35 -11.26
CA LYS A 590 14.22 -0.97 -12.58
C LYS A 590 13.10 -1.96 -12.83
N LEU A 591 12.28 -1.65 -13.85
CA LEU A 591 11.18 -2.50 -14.30
C LEU A 591 11.67 -3.49 -15.36
N ARG A 592 11.36 -4.78 -15.16
CA ARG A 592 11.62 -5.85 -16.14
C ARG A 592 10.32 -6.59 -16.43
N VAL A 593 10.05 -6.87 -17.68
CA VAL A 593 8.91 -7.66 -18.13
C VAL A 593 9.39 -8.96 -18.73
N TYR A 594 9.02 -10.06 -18.13
CA TYR A 594 9.28 -11.40 -18.62
C TYR A 594 8.13 -11.82 -19.53
N SER A 595 8.36 -11.78 -20.86
CA SER A 595 7.36 -12.13 -21.87
C SER A 595 7.41 -13.60 -22.18
N VAL A 596 6.32 -14.32 -21.92
CA VAL A 596 6.26 -15.78 -22.07
C VAL A 596 5.97 -16.14 -23.52
N ALA A 597 6.82 -17.03 -24.07
CA ALA A 597 6.64 -17.58 -25.42
C ALA A 597 5.55 -18.66 -25.43
N SER A 598 4.90 -18.83 -26.60
CA SER A 598 3.90 -19.90 -26.78
C SER A 598 4.56 -21.29 -26.80
N PRO A 599 3.94 -22.34 -26.23
CA PRO A 599 2.61 -22.35 -25.60
C PRO A 599 2.62 -21.61 -24.26
N LEU A 600 1.53 -20.86 -24.00
CA LEU A 600 1.40 -20.12 -22.74
C LEU A 600 1.03 -21.08 -21.60
N PRO A 601 1.70 -21.01 -20.43
CA PRO A 601 1.30 -21.77 -19.26
C PRO A 601 0.02 -21.19 -18.65
N GLU A 602 -0.59 -21.93 -17.75
CA GLU A 602 -1.75 -21.48 -17.00
C GLU A 602 -1.41 -20.29 -16.12
N GLY A 603 -2.33 -19.33 -16.03
CA GLY A 603 -2.17 -18.18 -15.17
C GLY A 603 -2.75 -18.40 -13.76
N PRO A 604 -2.50 -17.46 -12.81
CA PRO A 604 -2.81 -17.66 -11.40
C PRO A 604 -4.27 -18.01 -11.11
N ALA A 605 -5.21 -17.42 -11.83
CA ALA A 605 -6.63 -17.68 -11.62
C ALA A 605 -7.05 -19.09 -12.04
N THR A 606 -6.45 -19.63 -13.13
CA THR A 606 -6.66 -21.02 -13.53
C THR A 606 -6.06 -21.97 -12.51
N VAL A 607 -4.83 -21.72 -12.10
CA VAL A 607 -4.17 -22.53 -11.05
C VAL A 607 -4.96 -22.54 -9.75
N ALA A 608 -5.54 -21.40 -9.36
CA ALA A 608 -6.43 -21.35 -8.18
C ALA A 608 -7.68 -22.22 -8.34
N ALA A 609 -8.25 -22.27 -9.55
CA ALA A 609 -9.40 -23.13 -9.85
C ALA A 609 -8.99 -24.62 -9.84
N GLU A 610 -7.80 -24.97 -10.36
CA GLU A 610 -7.27 -26.32 -10.30
C GLU A 610 -7.03 -26.79 -8.85
N PHE A 611 -6.52 -25.92 -7.97
CA PHE A 611 -6.42 -26.22 -6.54
C PHE A 611 -7.78 -26.53 -5.93
N GLY A 612 -8.83 -25.77 -6.28
CA GLY A 612 -10.17 -25.99 -5.75
C GLY A 612 -10.87 -27.22 -6.29
N SER A 613 -10.57 -27.64 -7.53
CA SER A 613 -11.20 -28.77 -8.22
C SER A 613 -10.50 -30.10 -7.99
N ASP A 614 -9.25 -30.12 -7.52
CA ASP A 614 -8.52 -31.36 -7.24
C ASP A 614 -9.17 -32.13 -6.09
N PRO A 615 -9.56 -33.42 -6.29
CA PRO A 615 -10.26 -34.20 -5.25
C PRO A 615 -9.45 -34.39 -3.96
N THR A 616 -8.12 -34.48 -4.05
CA THR A 616 -7.24 -34.67 -2.90
C THR A 616 -7.20 -33.38 -2.07
N VAL A 617 -7.08 -32.23 -2.75
CA VAL A 617 -7.13 -30.92 -2.10
C VAL A 617 -8.50 -30.69 -1.46
N ALA A 618 -9.59 -30.90 -2.20
CA ALA A 618 -10.95 -30.70 -1.71
C ALA A 618 -11.24 -31.56 -0.46
N GLN A 619 -10.77 -32.82 -0.44
CA GLN A 619 -10.89 -33.68 0.74
C GLN A 619 -10.14 -33.12 1.96
N GLN A 620 -8.87 -32.72 1.76
CA GLN A 620 -8.03 -32.18 2.85
C GLN A 620 -8.59 -30.84 3.37
N VAL A 621 -9.01 -29.96 2.48
CA VAL A 621 -9.64 -28.69 2.84
C VAL A 621 -10.93 -28.92 3.63
N THR A 622 -11.82 -29.81 3.16
CA THR A 622 -13.06 -30.16 3.89
C THR A 622 -12.79 -30.70 5.29
N LEU A 623 -11.70 -31.46 5.48
CA LEU A 623 -11.32 -31.96 6.82
C LEU A 623 -10.81 -30.85 7.74
N LEU A 624 -10.17 -29.83 7.19
CA LEU A 624 -9.62 -28.70 7.94
C LEU A 624 -10.64 -27.57 8.13
N ASP A 625 -11.63 -27.46 7.22
CA ASP A 625 -12.70 -26.42 7.25
C ASP A 625 -13.98 -26.99 7.89
N GLN A 626 -13.86 -27.45 9.12
CA GLN A 626 -14.97 -28.04 9.90
C GLN A 626 -15.39 -27.11 11.06
N ARG A 627 -16.43 -27.52 11.77
CA ARG A 627 -16.96 -26.78 12.94
C ARG A 627 -15.85 -26.42 13.93
N GLY A 628 -15.64 -25.13 14.09
CA GLY A 628 -14.62 -24.56 14.99
C GLY A 628 -13.30 -24.17 14.31
N SER A 629 -13.10 -24.53 13.05
CA SER A 629 -11.94 -24.10 12.25
C SER A 629 -12.32 -23.69 10.83
N ARG A 630 -11.62 -22.73 10.28
CA ARG A 630 -11.77 -22.21 8.92
C ARG A 630 -10.44 -22.24 8.19
N VAL A 631 -10.48 -22.68 6.94
CA VAL A 631 -9.37 -22.64 6.03
C VAL A 631 -9.32 -21.29 5.31
N VAL A 632 -8.12 -20.72 5.21
CA VAL A 632 -7.83 -19.53 4.41
C VAL A 632 -6.64 -19.82 3.52
N TYR A 633 -6.74 -19.42 2.27
CA TYR A 633 -5.63 -19.52 1.32
C TYR A 633 -4.81 -18.23 1.33
N GLY A 634 -3.49 -18.34 1.42
CA GLY A 634 -2.58 -17.22 1.18
C GLY A 634 -2.42 -16.89 -0.30
N ASP A 635 -1.49 -16.01 -0.60
CA ASP A 635 -1.17 -15.58 -1.96
C ASP A 635 -0.62 -16.72 -2.81
N ILE A 636 -1.02 -16.73 -4.09
CA ILE A 636 -0.37 -17.59 -5.09
C ILE A 636 0.94 -16.94 -5.51
N GLN A 637 2.04 -17.65 -5.35
CA GLN A 637 3.36 -17.19 -5.74
C GLN A 637 3.83 -17.90 -7.01
N LEU A 638 4.37 -17.11 -7.94
CA LEU A 638 5.01 -17.58 -9.16
C LEU A 638 6.50 -17.78 -8.88
N VAL A 639 6.97 -19.01 -8.99
CA VAL A 639 8.35 -19.38 -8.68
C VAL A 639 9.01 -19.96 -9.94
N PRO A 640 9.75 -19.14 -10.71
CA PRO A 640 10.57 -19.65 -11.81
C PRO A 640 11.73 -20.47 -11.26
N ILE A 641 11.90 -21.69 -11.77
CA ILE A 641 13.00 -22.59 -11.38
C ILE A 641 13.65 -23.14 -12.64
N GLY A 642 14.85 -22.66 -12.94
CA GLY A 642 15.53 -23.02 -14.20
C GLY A 642 14.66 -22.68 -15.41
N LYS A 643 14.19 -23.73 -16.12
CA LYS A 643 13.28 -23.58 -17.26
C LYS A 643 11.81 -23.82 -16.91
N GLY A 644 11.47 -24.07 -15.66
CA GLY A 644 10.11 -24.33 -15.24
C GLY A 644 9.47 -23.15 -14.51
N LEU A 645 8.15 -23.18 -14.42
CA LEU A 645 7.36 -22.27 -13.61
C LEU A 645 6.52 -23.10 -12.63
N LEU A 646 6.82 -22.95 -11.35
CA LEU A 646 6.07 -23.58 -10.27
C LEU A 646 5.13 -22.52 -9.66
N TYR A 647 3.92 -22.92 -9.32
CA TYR A 647 3.01 -22.13 -8.48
C TYR A 647 2.94 -22.76 -7.10
N VAL A 648 3.04 -21.92 -6.08
CA VAL A 648 2.96 -22.32 -4.68
C VAL A 648 1.94 -21.47 -3.96
N ARG A 649 1.18 -22.07 -3.04
CA ARG A 649 0.19 -21.38 -2.23
C ARG A 649 0.17 -21.95 -0.81
N PRO A 650 0.45 -21.17 0.23
CA PRO A 650 0.27 -21.60 1.61
C PRO A 650 -1.21 -21.68 1.96
N LEU A 651 -1.56 -22.60 2.86
CA LEU A 651 -2.89 -22.79 3.40
C LEU A 651 -2.85 -22.62 4.91
N TYR A 652 -3.66 -21.70 5.40
CA TYR A 652 -3.79 -21.38 6.81
C TYR A 652 -5.05 -21.99 7.40
N VAL A 653 -4.99 -22.29 8.69
CA VAL A 653 -6.17 -22.66 9.49
C VAL A 653 -6.29 -21.72 10.66
N ARG A 654 -7.47 -21.16 10.83
CA ARG A 654 -7.83 -20.30 11.96
C ARG A 654 -9.11 -20.79 12.63
N PRO A 655 -9.33 -20.52 13.94
CA PRO A 655 -10.60 -20.77 14.58
C PRO A 655 -11.73 -19.95 13.97
N ASP A 656 -12.96 -20.49 14.00
CA ASP A 656 -14.17 -19.75 13.62
C ASP A 656 -14.49 -18.58 14.57
N ASP A 657 -14.03 -18.67 15.83
CA ASP A 657 -14.18 -17.57 16.79
C ASP A 657 -13.26 -16.41 16.41
N PRO A 658 -13.80 -15.24 16.04
CA PRO A 658 -13.00 -14.08 15.65
C PRO A 658 -12.13 -13.51 16.79
N ASN A 659 -12.40 -13.91 18.05
CA ASN A 659 -11.56 -13.52 19.18
C ASN A 659 -10.37 -14.47 19.39
N ALA A 660 -10.41 -15.67 18.83
CA ALA A 660 -9.32 -16.64 18.89
C ALA A 660 -8.33 -16.36 17.74
N ARG A 661 -7.37 -15.49 18.00
CA ARG A 661 -6.37 -14.99 17.00
C ARG A 661 -5.30 -16.03 16.61
N GLN A 662 -5.58 -17.32 16.76
CA GLN A 662 -4.64 -18.40 16.47
C GLN A 662 -4.71 -18.75 14.98
N VAL A 663 -3.70 -18.34 14.22
CA VAL A 663 -3.53 -18.71 12.81
C VAL A 663 -2.29 -19.58 12.66
N PHE A 664 -2.38 -20.64 11.85
CA PHE A 664 -1.29 -21.59 11.63
C PHE A 664 -1.14 -21.90 10.15
N VAL A 665 0.08 -21.99 9.67
CA VAL A 665 0.39 -22.56 8.35
C VAL A 665 0.27 -24.08 8.44
N ARG A 666 -0.74 -24.66 7.80
CA ARG A 666 -1.02 -26.11 7.93
C ARG A 666 -0.63 -26.92 6.72
N LYS A 667 -0.78 -26.40 5.52
CA LYS A 667 -0.50 -27.10 4.27
C LYS A 667 0.09 -26.16 3.24
N PHE A 668 0.69 -26.76 2.22
CA PHE A 668 1.16 -26.10 1.01
C PHE A 668 0.54 -26.76 -0.21
N LEU A 669 0.05 -25.94 -1.09
CA LEU A 669 -0.40 -26.32 -2.42
C LEU A 669 0.74 -26.01 -3.39
N ALA A 670 1.07 -26.95 -4.26
CA ALA A 670 2.01 -26.77 -5.35
C ALA A 670 1.37 -27.23 -6.66
N PHE A 671 1.57 -26.45 -7.74
CA PHE A 671 1.08 -26.76 -9.08
C PHE A 671 2.20 -26.65 -10.08
N TYR A 672 2.37 -27.69 -10.88
CA TYR A 672 3.32 -27.76 -11.96
C TYR A 672 2.86 -28.76 -13.02
N ASP A 673 2.89 -28.37 -14.31
CA ASP A 673 2.57 -29.22 -15.46
C ASP A 673 1.25 -30.00 -15.27
N ASN A 674 0.15 -29.31 -15.01
CA ASN A 674 -1.21 -29.82 -14.75
C ASN A 674 -1.29 -30.85 -13.59
N ARG A 675 -0.33 -30.81 -12.67
CA ARG A 675 -0.34 -31.64 -11.46
C ARG A 675 -0.45 -30.75 -10.23
N THR A 676 -1.43 -31.09 -9.40
CA THR A 676 -1.63 -30.45 -8.08
C THR A 676 -1.10 -31.38 -6.99
N VAL A 677 -0.44 -30.81 -5.99
CA VAL A 677 0.00 -31.51 -4.77
C VAL A 677 -0.35 -30.69 -3.57
N ILE A 678 -0.87 -31.33 -2.52
CA ILE A 678 -1.05 -30.75 -1.18
C ILE A 678 -0.20 -31.55 -0.18
N ALA A 679 0.58 -30.85 0.65
CA ALA A 679 1.44 -31.49 1.64
C ALA A 679 1.58 -30.61 2.91
N ASP A 680 2.17 -31.19 3.97
CA ASP A 680 2.32 -30.51 5.26
C ASP A 680 3.40 -29.40 5.25
N SER A 681 4.32 -29.45 4.31
CA SER A 681 5.35 -28.44 4.10
C SER A 681 5.62 -28.24 2.61
N LEU A 682 6.24 -27.11 2.26
CA LEU A 682 6.66 -26.84 0.89
C LEU A 682 7.66 -27.89 0.41
N GLY A 683 8.66 -28.24 1.23
CA GLY A 683 9.64 -29.29 0.91
C GLY A 683 9.00 -30.64 0.67
N ALA A 684 7.96 -31.01 1.45
CA ALA A 684 7.20 -32.24 1.23
C ALA A 684 6.39 -32.21 -0.08
N ALA A 685 5.79 -31.06 -0.42
CA ALA A 685 5.08 -30.89 -1.68
C ALA A 685 6.02 -31.05 -2.88
N ILE A 686 7.21 -30.45 -2.83
CA ILE A 686 8.23 -30.56 -3.89
C ILE A 686 8.73 -32.00 -4.04
N ARG A 687 9.06 -32.71 -2.94
CA ARG A 687 9.45 -34.11 -2.98
C ARG A 687 8.36 -35.03 -3.58
N THR A 688 7.09 -34.74 -3.31
CA THR A 688 5.96 -35.47 -3.86
C THR A 688 5.76 -35.18 -5.36
N MET A 689 5.96 -33.92 -5.75
CA MET A 689 5.80 -33.50 -7.15
C MET A 689 6.93 -34.01 -8.05
N PHE A 690 8.18 -33.98 -7.58
CA PHE A 690 9.36 -34.36 -8.34
C PHE A 690 9.98 -35.62 -7.76
N ALA A 691 9.49 -36.77 -8.23
CA ALA A 691 10.00 -38.07 -7.80
C ALA A 691 11.52 -38.19 -8.02
N GLY A 692 12.26 -38.53 -6.95
CA GLY A 692 13.72 -38.61 -6.96
C GLY A 692 14.43 -37.35 -6.40
N TYR A 693 13.72 -36.27 -6.13
CA TYR A 693 14.26 -35.19 -5.31
C TYR A 693 14.16 -35.53 -3.83
N THR A 694 15.30 -35.48 -3.12
CA THR A 694 15.41 -35.82 -1.69
C THR A 694 15.97 -34.67 -0.85
N GLY A 695 16.18 -33.50 -1.45
CA GLY A 695 16.72 -32.33 -0.76
C GLY A 695 15.82 -31.83 0.34
N ASP A 696 16.44 -31.07 1.25
CA ASP A 696 15.75 -30.31 2.29
C ASP A 696 15.96 -28.80 2.02
N ILE A 697 14.87 -28.11 1.81
CA ILE A 697 14.89 -26.66 1.55
C ILE A 697 14.91 -25.83 2.85
N GLY A 698 14.85 -26.46 4.03
CA GLY A 698 14.90 -25.79 5.32
C GLY A 698 13.64 -24.98 5.62
N ASP A 699 12.50 -25.40 5.09
CA ASP A 699 11.22 -24.68 5.23
C ASP A 699 10.52 -24.93 6.59
N ARG A 700 11.01 -25.86 7.39
CA ARG A 700 10.52 -26.18 8.72
C ARG A 700 11.68 -26.20 9.73
N VAL A 701 11.48 -25.55 10.87
CA VAL A 701 12.44 -25.51 11.96
C VAL A 701 11.82 -26.16 13.20
N ASP A 702 12.60 -27.01 13.87
CA ASP A 702 12.23 -27.52 15.18
C ASP A 702 12.52 -26.45 16.23
N ASP A 703 11.45 -25.79 16.71
CA ASP A 703 11.54 -24.96 17.92
C ASP A 703 11.74 -25.92 19.08
N GLY A 704 12.97 -26.29 19.35
CA GLY A 704 13.28 -26.79 20.68
C GLY A 704 12.72 -25.78 21.67
N ILE A 705 11.61 -26.14 22.36
CA ILE A 705 10.83 -25.28 23.25
C ILE A 705 11.81 -24.49 24.13
N ILE A 706 12.11 -23.27 23.77
CA ILE A 706 12.67 -22.30 24.69
C ILE A 706 11.46 -21.90 25.55
N GLU A 707 11.33 -22.50 26.74
CA GLU A 707 10.46 -22.00 27.77
C GLU A 707 10.89 -20.54 28.03
N GLU A 708 10.15 -19.57 27.45
CA GLU A 708 10.27 -18.19 27.88
C GLU A 708 9.93 -18.14 29.39
N PRO A 709 10.70 -17.41 30.20
CA PRO A 709 10.38 -17.24 31.60
C PRO A 709 8.96 -16.68 31.71
N GLU A 710 8.07 -17.39 32.42
CA GLU A 710 6.75 -16.91 32.75
C GLU A 710 6.85 -15.51 33.37
N ASN A 711 6.39 -14.50 32.66
CA ASN A 711 6.21 -13.17 33.21
C ASN A 711 5.14 -13.23 34.27
N GLU A 712 5.55 -13.26 35.52
CA GLU A 712 4.68 -13.04 36.67
C GLU A 712 3.99 -11.69 36.49
N ILE A 713 2.69 -11.72 36.24
CA ILE A 713 1.83 -10.54 36.32
C ILE A 713 1.79 -10.16 37.80
N ALA A 714 2.54 -9.15 38.19
CA ALA A 714 2.44 -8.55 39.53
C ALA A 714 1.08 -7.87 39.67
N THR A 715 0.08 -8.61 40.19
CA THR A 715 -1.10 -8.00 40.75
C THR A 715 -0.77 -7.58 42.17
N ASP A 716 -0.49 -6.30 42.35
CA ASP A 716 -0.40 -5.68 43.66
C ASP A 716 -1.80 -5.63 44.31
N THR A 717 -2.09 -6.59 45.19
CA THR A 717 -3.12 -6.46 46.21
C THR A 717 -2.49 -6.84 47.55
N GLY A 718 -2.25 -5.81 48.36
CA GLY A 718 -1.73 -5.95 49.72
C GLY A 718 -2.61 -6.82 50.62
N GLY A 719 -1.96 -7.65 51.43
CA GLY A 719 -2.49 -8.16 52.66
C GLY A 719 -2.32 -9.65 52.89
N GLU A 720 -1.50 -9.93 53.87
CA GLU A 720 -1.43 -11.14 54.74
C GLU A 720 -0.62 -12.35 54.26
N THR A 721 0.52 -12.47 54.90
CA THR A 721 1.38 -13.65 55.05
C THR A 721 0.60 -14.91 55.46
N THR A 722 0.57 -15.91 54.58
CA THR A 722 0.37 -17.29 54.98
C THR A 722 1.41 -18.16 54.28
N GLU A 723 2.17 -18.90 55.07
CA GLU A 723 3.23 -19.81 54.61
C GLU A 723 2.74 -20.76 53.52
N SER A 724 3.35 -20.64 52.32
CA SER A 724 3.11 -21.58 51.24
C SER A 724 4.03 -22.78 51.37
N THR A 725 3.50 -23.88 51.84
CA THR A 725 4.16 -25.19 51.81
C THR A 725 4.32 -25.62 50.35
N THR A 726 5.53 -25.64 49.87
CA THR A 726 5.92 -26.22 48.57
C THR A 726 5.63 -27.71 48.58
N THR A 727 4.48 -28.11 48.01
CA THR A 727 4.17 -29.51 47.75
C THR A 727 4.84 -29.95 46.48
N THR A 728 6.03 -30.51 46.58
CA THR A 728 6.66 -31.32 45.54
C THR A 728 5.73 -32.44 45.12
N LEU A 729 5.23 -32.41 43.87
CA LEU A 729 4.43 -33.49 43.31
C LEU A 729 5.26 -34.77 43.26
N PRO A 730 4.74 -35.91 43.72
CA PRO A 730 5.48 -37.16 43.65
C PRO A 730 5.61 -37.61 42.19
N VAL A 731 6.84 -37.79 41.73
CA VAL A 731 7.16 -38.55 40.53
C VAL A 731 6.65 -39.96 40.74
N ILE A 732 5.59 -40.34 40.03
CA ILE A 732 5.13 -41.74 40.01
C ILE A 732 6.06 -42.47 39.04
N SER A 733 7.14 -42.99 39.58
CA SER A 733 8.02 -43.94 38.87
C SER A 733 7.32 -45.30 38.92
N GLY A 734 7.09 -45.92 37.77
CA GLY A 734 7.19 -47.34 37.65
C GLY A 734 6.00 -48.19 37.29
N SER A 735 5.10 -47.82 36.39
CA SER A 735 4.42 -48.87 35.63
C SER A 735 5.00 -48.90 34.18
N SER A 736 5.55 -50.00 33.79
CA SER A 736 5.97 -50.32 32.42
C SER A 736 4.89 -51.09 31.66
N ASP A 737 3.70 -51.22 32.22
CA ASP A 737 2.58 -51.90 31.56
C ASP A 737 1.68 -50.83 30.83
N PRO A 738 1.60 -50.89 29.50
CA PRO A 738 0.78 -49.96 28.74
C PRO A 738 -0.72 -49.99 29.14
N VAL A 739 -1.23 -51.12 29.58
CA VAL A 739 -2.63 -51.29 29.96
C VAL A 739 -2.92 -50.54 31.28
N GLU A 740 -2.02 -50.60 32.26
CA GLU A 740 -2.15 -49.84 33.52
C GLU A 740 -2.02 -48.35 33.27
N LEU A 741 -1.14 -47.90 32.37
CA LEU A 741 -1.00 -46.50 32.00
C LEU A 741 -2.26 -45.95 31.35
N LEU A 742 -2.89 -46.70 30.45
CA LEU A 742 -4.15 -46.31 29.83
C LEU A 742 -5.32 -46.27 30.81
N ALA A 743 -5.41 -47.24 31.75
CA ALA A 743 -6.44 -47.23 32.79
C ALA A 743 -6.31 -46.02 33.72
N LEU A 744 -5.06 -45.63 34.06
CA LEU A 744 -4.81 -44.44 34.89
C LEU A 744 -5.14 -43.15 34.12
N ALA A 745 -4.85 -43.11 32.81
CA ALA A 745 -5.23 -41.99 31.97
C ALA A 745 -6.76 -41.81 31.88
N GLU A 746 -7.50 -42.90 31.72
CA GLU A 746 -8.97 -42.91 31.69
C GLU A 746 -9.56 -42.39 33.03
N GLN A 747 -8.99 -42.82 34.16
CA GLN A 747 -9.39 -42.29 35.46
C GLN A 747 -9.12 -40.76 35.56
N LEU A 748 -7.99 -40.28 35.11
CA LEU A 748 -7.67 -38.85 35.13
C LEU A 748 -8.57 -38.03 34.22
N PHE A 749 -9.01 -38.55 33.08
CA PHE A 749 -10.00 -37.90 32.23
C PHE A 749 -11.37 -37.81 32.94
N ALA A 750 -11.83 -38.87 33.58
CA ALA A 750 -13.08 -38.85 34.35
C ALA A 750 -13.03 -37.86 35.51
N GLU A 751 -11.89 -37.75 36.20
CA GLU A 751 -11.67 -36.76 37.26
C GLU A 751 -11.60 -35.32 36.71
N ALA A 752 -11.05 -35.13 35.51
CA ALA A 752 -11.07 -33.83 34.84
C ALA A 752 -12.49 -33.39 34.50
N ASP A 753 -13.28 -34.26 33.92
CA ASP A 753 -14.72 -34.00 33.66
C ASP A 753 -15.50 -33.67 34.93
N ALA A 754 -15.20 -34.35 36.03
CA ALA A 754 -15.81 -34.05 37.34
C ALA A 754 -15.41 -32.65 37.85
N ALA A 755 -14.19 -32.17 37.55
CA ALA A 755 -13.78 -30.83 37.92
C ALA A 755 -14.55 -29.75 37.12
N LEU A 756 -14.87 -30.01 35.85
CA LEU A 756 -15.73 -29.12 35.05
C LEU A 756 -17.21 -29.11 35.56
N ALA A 757 -17.70 -30.22 36.10
CA ALA A 757 -19.05 -30.32 36.59
C ALA A 757 -19.27 -29.62 37.96
N GLN A 758 -18.23 -29.11 38.61
CA GLN A 758 -18.33 -28.34 39.86
C GLN A 758 -18.99 -26.97 39.60
N THR A 759 -19.55 -26.38 40.65
CA THR A 759 -20.17 -25.05 40.56
C THR A 759 -19.52 -24.14 41.62
N PRO A 760 -18.66 -23.16 41.22
CA PRO A 760 -18.20 -22.88 39.87
C PRO A 760 -17.24 -23.94 39.31
N PRO A 761 -17.13 -24.10 37.96
CA PRO A 761 -16.23 -25.06 37.34
C PRO A 761 -14.76 -24.80 37.70
N ASN A 762 -14.01 -25.83 38.01
CA ASN A 762 -12.57 -25.73 38.31
C ASN A 762 -11.73 -26.00 37.07
N PHE A 763 -11.54 -24.98 36.26
CA PHE A 763 -10.76 -25.05 35.00
C PHE A 763 -9.30 -25.40 35.21
N ALA A 764 -8.68 -24.95 36.33
CA ALA A 764 -7.28 -25.24 36.61
C ALA A 764 -7.05 -26.73 36.86
N GLU A 765 -7.91 -27.35 37.69
CA GLU A 765 -7.88 -28.77 37.95
C GLU A 765 -8.22 -29.63 36.73
N TYR A 766 -9.19 -29.21 35.94
CA TYR A 766 -9.49 -29.82 34.64
C TYR A 766 -8.27 -29.85 33.73
N GLN A 767 -7.62 -28.72 33.53
CA GLN A 767 -6.46 -28.59 32.64
C GLN A 767 -5.29 -29.46 33.12
N GLN A 768 -4.97 -29.41 34.41
CA GLN A 768 -3.89 -30.20 35.00
C GLN A 768 -4.12 -31.72 34.84
N LYS A 769 -5.33 -32.20 35.13
CA LYS A 769 -5.66 -33.62 35.00
C LYS A 769 -5.68 -34.10 33.57
N THR A 770 -6.19 -33.29 32.65
CA THR A 770 -6.19 -33.58 31.21
C THR A 770 -4.79 -33.67 30.64
N GLN A 771 -3.88 -32.75 30.99
CA GLN A 771 -2.48 -32.81 30.56
C GLN A 771 -1.77 -34.07 31.06
N ARG A 772 -2.00 -34.41 32.32
CA ARG A 772 -1.42 -35.61 32.92
C ARG A 772 -1.95 -36.90 32.29
N ALA A 773 -3.24 -36.98 32.00
CA ALA A 773 -3.84 -38.10 31.29
C ALA A 773 -3.22 -38.29 29.88
N ARG A 774 -3.06 -37.19 29.13
CA ARG A 774 -2.41 -37.20 27.80
C ARG A 774 -0.96 -37.68 27.85
N ALA A 775 -0.19 -37.26 28.85
CA ALA A 775 1.18 -37.73 29.01
C ALA A 775 1.25 -39.25 29.25
N LEU A 776 0.33 -39.81 30.06
CA LEU A 776 0.25 -41.25 30.29
C LEU A 776 -0.15 -42.02 29.00
N VAL A 777 -1.08 -41.48 28.22
CA VAL A 777 -1.43 -42.08 26.90
C VAL A 777 -0.21 -42.08 25.97
N ALA A 778 0.52 -40.96 25.89
CA ALA A 778 1.73 -40.89 25.06
C ALA A 778 2.80 -41.91 25.50
N GLN A 779 2.98 -42.10 26.83
CA GLN A 779 3.90 -43.10 27.38
C GLN A 779 3.45 -44.54 27.06
N ALA A 780 2.15 -44.82 27.17
CA ALA A 780 1.59 -46.12 26.81
C ALA A 780 1.77 -46.44 25.33
N VAL A 781 1.53 -45.49 24.43
CA VAL A 781 1.73 -45.62 23.00
C VAL A 781 3.20 -45.87 22.66
N ALA A 782 4.12 -45.16 23.31
CA ALA A 782 5.57 -45.40 23.12
C ALA A 782 6.02 -46.82 23.55
N LEU A 783 5.38 -47.40 24.57
CA LEU A 783 5.65 -48.75 25.01
C LEU A 783 5.02 -49.82 24.11
N LEU A 784 3.89 -49.53 23.48
CA LEU A 784 3.22 -50.44 22.52
C LEU A 784 3.87 -50.43 21.12
N GLY A 785 4.65 -49.39 20.80
CA GLY A 785 5.38 -49.26 19.54
C GLY A 785 6.80 -49.83 19.57
N GLN A 786 7.27 -50.39 20.68
CA GLN A 786 8.48 -51.19 20.82
C GLN A 786 8.11 -52.69 20.79
#